data_d4206e0e05df4692bd661820d007a039
#
_entry.id   d4206e0e05df4692bd661820d007a039
#
_cell.length_a   1.000
_cell.length_b   1.000
_cell.length_c   1.000
_cell.angle_alpha   90.00
_cell.angle_beta   90.00
_cell.angle_gamma   90.00
#
_symmetry.space_group_name_H-M   'P 1'
#
loop_
_entity.id
_entity.type
_entity.pdbx_description
1 polymer ?
#
loop_
_entity_poly.entity_id
_entity_poly.type
_entity_poly.pdbx_seq_one_letter_code
_entity_poly.pdbx_strand_id
1 'polypeptide(L)'
;MLRKIFIFAVLSISQLAIAQPQQSEIYLDDINIVASTPLHGVGLDKNKLPYPVQTAGSEAIEQSQSLDLSDYMARHLGSVHINQAQNNPLHADVQYRGFTASPLLGNSQGLSAYMNGVRINEPFGDAVNWDVIPQSAIADINLIAGSNPLFGLNTLGGALSIKTKNGFSHPGHSAQAYGGSFNRRAGEFESGDNDGKHSYYITGNWFKEDGWRDHSESEAKQLFTSFGWRSKHSELELNLAAANTDLNGNGSSPLELLKQDREAVFTYPDNTQNELRMASLLANHWLSDSIQLSGSAYFRRNNRTTFNGDGADYGVIDAFDGLGNGLDEDGDTIITSAECAGSCTTGDLTEDGEKVEDQYGNNINPGLDDDELAVNNRSKTEQDGLGFSAQLTFLNELFGHENQLITGLSFDDANIDYRFKTEISEFTPDRGTTASDIIDADSLVKADVKSRTSSLFFMNNFSISDALSITLAGRYNYSRIRIDGTSGDSPVVPAGESNTHSFIRFNPSAGLTYEFNPLVSSYFSYSESSRMPTPAELTCHDQTNPCALPNSFLSDPPLDMVVAKTVEMGVRGLYQHVNWHLGLFQTINHDDIYFLPTEEGPGLSPGYFANIGKTRRRGLELSLAADYQQWRWFINYSWLQAQFRNDFTVSAENNPAAISAGVDELTVHSGDNIPSIPQHTAKLGADWSVNDKISLGFDATYNSSQYFRGDEANESSQVGSYGLVNVHARYNINKAIEVFARIDNLLDREYETFGLYGEADEAPGFSSFDDSRFYGAGAPRSGWLGVKLVF
;
A
#
# COMPACT_ATOMS: atom_id res chain seq x y z
N MET A 1 -35.85 -23.40 13.34
CA MET A 1 -36.86 -23.08 12.32
C MET A 1 -36.22 -22.44 11.10
N LEU A 2 -35.03 -22.91 10.68
CA LEU A 2 -34.21 -22.36 9.57
C LEU A 2 -33.58 -23.53 8.78
N ARG A 3 -34.39 -24.48 8.34
CA ARG A 3 -33.91 -25.67 7.57
C ARG A 3 -34.81 -26.02 6.38
N LYS A 4 -35.61 -25.07 5.87
CA LYS A 4 -36.59 -25.33 4.77
C LYS A 4 -36.65 -24.22 3.71
N ILE A 5 -35.63 -23.41 3.50
CA ILE A 5 -35.60 -22.33 2.45
C ILE A 5 -34.62 -22.64 1.29
N PHE A 6 -33.88 -23.74 1.32
CA PHE A 6 -32.88 -24.06 0.29
C PHE A 6 -33.29 -25.06 -0.80
N ILE A 7 -34.59 -25.43 -0.92
CA ILE A 7 -35.05 -26.48 -1.87
C ILE A 7 -36.06 -25.96 -2.92
N PHE A 8 -36.32 -24.67 -3.02
CA PHE A 8 -37.34 -24.16 -3.97
C PHE A 8 -36.82 -23.25 -5.10
N ALA A 9 -35.48 -23.15 -5.34
CA ALA A 9 -34.91 -22.32 -6.39
C ALA A 9 -34.32 -23.08 -7.59
N VAL A 10 -34.61 -24.36 -7.79
CA VAL A 10 -33.99 -25.19 -8.84
C VAL A 10 -34.96 -25.64 -9.95
N LEU A 11 -36.19 -25.21 -9.96
CA LEU A 11 -37.18 -25.71 -10.93
C LEU A 11 -37.98 -24.61 -11.64
N SER A 12 -37.27 -23.68 -12.32
CA SER A 12 -37.90 -22.81 -13.34
C SER A 12 -36.83 -22.28 -14.31
N ILE A 13 -36.04 -23.18 -14.93
CA ILE A 13 -35.16 -22.83 -16.04
C ILE A 13 -35.63 -23.60 -17.26
N SER A 14 -36.46 -22.98 -18.03
CA SER A 14 -36.75 -23.37 -19.39
C SER A 14 -36.99 -22.13 -20.25
N GLN A 15 -35.91 -21.61 -20.79
CA GLN A 15 -35.70 -21.16 -22.16
C GLN A 15 -34.38 -20.36 -22.21
N LEU A 16 -33.29 -21.09 -22.40
CA LEU A 16 -31.97 -20.53 -22.71
C LEU A 16 -31.95 -20.16 -24.19
N ALA A 17 -31.87 -18.88 -24.51
CA ALA A 17 -31.43 -18.39 -25.79
C ALA A 17 -29.92 -18.73 -25.93
N ILE A 18 -29.57 -19.62 -26.83
CA ILE A 18 -28.19 -19.96 -27.16
C ILE A 18 -27.56 -18.77 -27.90
N ALA A 19 -26.79 -17.95 -27.17
CA ALA A 19 -25.90 -17.01 -27.79
C ALA A 19 -24.81 -17.79 -28.54
N GLN A 20 -24.61 -17.49 -29.81
CA GLN A 20 -23.52 -18.03 -30.58
C GLN A 20 -22.20 -17.51 -30.02
N PRO A 21 -21.17 -18.37 -29.82
CA PRO A 21 -19.86 -17.91 -29.39
C PRO A 21 -19.22 -17.11 -30.53
N GLN A 22 -18.96 -15.83 -30.30
CA GLN A 22 -17.93 -15.14 -31.06
C GLN A 22 -16.59 -15.83 -30.72
N GLN A 23 -15.91 -16.35 -31.75
CA GLN A 23 -14.51 -16.74 -31.61
C GLN A 23 -13.74 -15.44 -31.26
N SER A 24 -13.44 -15.26 -29.99
CA SER A 24 -12.44 -14.31 -29.58
C SER A 24 -11.08 -14.92 -29.94
N GLU A 25 -10.42 -14.37 -30.96
CA GLU A 25 -8.98 -14.50 -31.03
C GLU A 25 -8.43 -13.93 -29.72
N ILE A 26 -7.73 -14.77 -28.95
CA ILE A 26 -7.12 -14.38 -27.66
C ILE A 26 -5.90 -13.54 -28.03
N TYR A 27 -6.08 -12.22 -28.08
CA TYR A 27 -4.96 -11.29 -28.07
C TYR A 27 -4.62 -11.01 -26.59
N LEU A 28 -3.31 -10.86 -26.24
CA LEU A 28 -2.93 -9.99 -25.15
C LEU A 28 -3.75 -8.72 -25.30
N ASP A 29 -4.56 -8.39 -24.32
CA ASP A 29 -5.32 -7.16 -24.37
C ASP A 29 -4.33 -6.03 -24.67
N ASP A 30 -4.23 -5.67 -25.95
CA ASP A 30 -3.50 -4.50 -26.40
C ASP A 30 -4.32 -3.27 -25.93
N ILE A 31 -4.22 -2.97 -24.62
CA ILE A 31 -4.70 -1.69 -24.10
C ILE A 31 -3.74 -0.64 -24.68
N ASN A 32 -4.00 -0.29 -25.93
CA ASN A 32 -3.22 0.74 -26.63
C ASN A 32 -3.64 2.15 -26.22
N ILE A 33 -4.87 2.33 -25.72
CA ILE A 33 -5.37 3.61 -25.24
C ILE A 33 -5.44 3.57 -23.71
N VAL A 34 -4.66 4.40 -23.06
CA VAL A 34 -4.60 4.53 -21.60
C VAL A 34 -5.07 5.92 -21.15
N ALA A 35 -5.63 5.99 -19.95
CA ALA A 35 -5.99 7.26 -19.35
C ALA A 35 -4.72 8.04 -19.00
N SER A 36 -4.60 9.28 -19.46
CA SER A 36 -3.48 10.18 -19.16
C SER A 36 -3.70 11.02 -17.90
N THR A 37 -4.91 10.95 -17.33
CA THR A 37 -5.35 11.61 -16.09
C THR A 37 -6.14 10.60 -15.26
N PRO A 38 -6.39 10.85 -13.96
CA PRO A 38 -7.25 9.97 -13.16
C PRO A 38 -8.66 9.76 -13.74
N LEU A 39 -9.21 10.76 -14.42
CA LEU A 39 -10.53 10.67 -15.06
C LEU A 39 -10.47 9.86 -16.36
N HIS A 40 -11.37 8.90 -16.50
CA HIS A 40 -11.54 8.16 -17.74
C HIS A 40 -12.23 9.04 -18.79
N GLY A 41 -11.47 9.47 -19.76
CA GLY A 41 -11.92 10.21 -20.94
C GLY A 41 -11.49 9.49 -22.22
N VAL A 42 -11.20 10.26 -23.27
CA VAL A 42 -10.77 9.70 -24.59
C VAL A 42 -9.47 8.91 -24.48
N GLY A 43 -8.62 9.21 -23.49
CA GLY A 43 -7.31 8.60 -23.35
C GLY A 43 -6.31 9.03 -24.43
N LEU A 44 -5.14 8.42 -24.41
CA LEU A 44 -4.07 8.58 -25.40
C LEU A 44 -3.51 7.22 -25.79
N ASP A 45 -3.07 7.12 -27.04
CA ASP A 45 -2.27 5.98 -27.49
C ASP A 45 -1.00 5.87 -26.62
N LYS A 46 -0.78 4.68 -26.06
CA LYS A 46 0.37 4.35 -25.23
C LYS A 46 1.70 4.76 -25.88
N ASN A 47 1.80 4.66 -27.22
CA ASN A 47 2.99 5.05 -27.98
C ASN A 47 3.21 6.55 -28.04
N LYS A 48 2.16 7.37 -27.85
CA LYS A 48 2.26 8.85 -27.80
C LYS A 48 2.57 9.38 -26.38
N LEU A 49 2.62 8.51 -25.35
CA LEU A 49 2.97 8.92 -24.00
C LEU A 49 4.49 8.98 -23.83
N PRO A 50 5.04 10.04 -23.25
CA PRO A 50 6.49 10.18 -23.06
C PRO A 50 7.00 9.48 -21.78
N TYR A 51 6.33 8.45 -21.33
CA TYR A 51 6.67 7.60 -20.17
C TYR A 51 6.10 6.18 -20.39
N PRO A 52 6.64 5.16 -19.68
CA PRO A 52 6.09 3.81 -19.77
C PRO A 52 4.81 3.67 -18.93
N VAL A 53 3.92 2.81 -19.41
CA VAL A 53 2.73 2.37 -18.70
C VAL A 53 2.68 0.85 -18.79
N GLN A 54 2.62 0.17 -17.63
CA GLN A 54 2.35 -1.26 -17.55
C GLN A 54 0.84 -1.46 -17.38
N THR A 55 0.26 -2.32 -18.19
CA THR A 55 -1.19 -2.54 -18.24
C THR A 55 -1.51 -4.01 -18.02
N ALA A 56 -2.61 -4.29 -17.33
CA ALA A 56 -3.18 -5.63 -17.27
C ALA A 56 -4.71 -5.58 -17.28
N GLY A 57 -5.34 -6.42 -18.11
CA GLY A 57 -6.78 -6.57 -18.16
C GLY A 57 -7.28 -7.63 -17.18
N SER A 58 -8.61 -7.66 -16.98
CA SER A 58 -9.28 -8.61 -16.08
C SER A 58 -8.93 -10.08 -16.35
N GLU A 59 -8.82 -10.45 -17.63
CA GLU A 59 -8.48 -11.83 -18.03
C GLU A 59 -7.09 -12.25 -17.52
N ALA A 60 -6.07 -11.38 -17.64
CA ALA A 60 -4.73 -11.66 -17.14
C ALA A 60 -4.69 -11.79 -15.62
N ILE A 61 -5.44 -10.92 -14.94
CA ILE A 61 -5.57 -10.94 -13.47
C ILE A 61 -6.26 -12.23 -13.01
N GLU A 62 -7.39 -12.60 -13.63
CA GLU A 62 -8.11 -13.83 -13.31
C GLU A 62 -7.29 -15.09 -13.64
N GLN A 63 -6.55 -15.08 -14.74
CA GLN A 63 -5.72 -16.24 -15.16
C GLN A 63 -4.56 -16.48 -14.21
N SER A 64 -4.00 -15.45 -13.62
CA SER A 64 -2.91 -15.57 -12.64
C SER A 64 -3.34 -16.26 -11.35
N GLN A 65 -4.63 -16.22 -11.02
CA GLN A 65 -5.19 -16.70 -9.74
C GLN A 65 -4.50 -16.09 -8.52
N SER A 66 -4.00 -14.87 -8.65
CA SER A 66 -3.42 -14.11 -7.55
C SER A 66 -4.45 -13.87 -6.47
N LEU A 67 -4.00 -13.80 -5.21
CA LEU A 67 -4.88 -13.66 -4.06
C LEU A 67 -5.62 -12.33 -4.09
N ASP A 68 -4.88 -11.27 -4.34
CA ASP A 68 -5.36 -9.90 -4.46
C ASP A 68 -4.58 -9.11 -5.53
N LEU A 69 -4.86 -7.82 -5.64
CA LEU A 69 -4.19 -6.95 -6.61
C LEU A 69 -2.69 -6.77 -6.30
N SER A 70 -2.31 -6.70 -5.02
CA SER A 70 -0.92 -6.52 -4.60
C SER A 70 -0.07 -7.74 -4.99
N ASP A 71 -0.57 -8.94 -4.76
CA ASP A 71 0.04 -10.21 -5.17
C ASP A 71 0.21 -10.28 -6.70
N TYR A 72 -0.84 -9.88 -7.47
CA TYR A 72 -0.74 -9.81 -8.92
C TYR A 72 0.39 -8.87 -9.37
N MET A 73 0.42 -7.65 -8.85
CA MET A 73 1.45 -6.67 -9.22
C MET A 73 2.86 -7.16 -8.86
N ALA A 74 3.03 -7.77 -7.70
CA ALA A 74 4.31 -8.29 -7.25
C ALA A 74 4.85 -9.43 -8.12
N ARG A 75 3.99 -10.23 -8.72
CA ARG A 75 4.38 -11.39 -9.55
C ARG A 75 4.54 -11.05 -11.02
N HIS A 76 3.74 -10.11 -11.55
CA HIS A 76 3.62 -9.89 -12.99
C HIS A 76 4.13 -8.53 -13.47
N LEU A 77 4.10 -7.47 -12.65
CA LEU A 77 4.55 -6.14 -13.08
C LEU A 77 6.02 -5.90 -12.77
N GLY A 78 6.74 -5.29 -13.72
CA GLY A 78 8.15 -4.94 -13.57
C GLY A 78 8.36 -3.86 -12.49
N SER A 79 9.50 -3.89 -11.79
CA SER A 79 9.89 -2.94 -10.74
C SER A 79 8.95 -2.87 -9.53
N VAL A 80 7.99 -3.78 -9.42
CA VAL A 80 7.12 -3.92 -8.24
C VAL A 80 7.73 -4.96 -7.29
N HIS A 81 7.77 -4.64 -6.01
CA HIS A 81 8.23 -5.50 -4.93
C HIS A 81 7.23 -5.43 -3.76
N ILE A 82 7.19 -6.47 -2.94
CA ILE A 82 6.40 -6.49 -1.70
C ILE A 82 7.33 -6.76 -0.52
N ASN A 83 7.23 -5.93 0.51
CA ASN A 83 7.69 -6.23 1.86
C ASN A 83 6.47 -6.69 2.68
N GLN A 84 6.66 -7.75 3.46
CA GLN A 84 5.61 -8.24 4.35
C GLN A 84 5.97 -7.91 5.81
N ALA A 85 5.96 -6.62 6.13
CA ALA A 85 6.28 -6.17 7.48
C ALA A 85 5.30 -6.72 8.52
N GLN A 86 4.01 -6.80 8.18
CA GLN A 86 2.98 -7.37 9.06
C GLN A 86 2.68 -8.86 8.80
N ASN A 87 3.35 -9.50 7.86
CA ASN A 87 3.14 -10.92 7.51
C ASN A 87 1.68 -11.33 7.21
N ASN A 88 0.82 -10.39 6.84
CA ASN A 88 -0.53 -10.66 6.35
C ASN A 88 -0.58 -10.51 4.82
N PRO A 89 -1.06 -11.52 4.07
CA PRO A 89 -1.03 -11.50 2.61
C PRO A 89 -1.94 -10.42 2.00
N LEU A 90 -2.97 -9.93 2.71
CA LEU A 90 -3.87 -8.86 2.27
C LEU A 90 -3.40 -7.47 2.72
N HIS A 91 -2.32 -7.39 3.51
CA HIS A 91 -1.83 -6.16 4.13
C HIS A 91 -0.37 -5.87 3.73
N ALA A 92 -0.08 -5.98 2.44
CA ALA A 92 1.27 -5.93 1.89
C ALA A 92 1.78 -4.50 1.63
N ASP A 93 3.06 -4.23 1.94
CA ASP A 93 3.75 -3.01 1.52
C ASP A 93 4.17 -3.13 0.06
N VAL A 94 3.41 -2.52 -0.83
CA VAL A 94 3.73 -2.50 -2.27
C VAL A 94 4.74 -1.41 -2.55
N GLN A 95 5.85 -1.77 -3.17
CA GLN A 95 6.86 -0.84 -3.65
C GLN A 95 6.95 -0.85 -5.18
N TYR A 96 7.03 0.32 -5.77
CA TYR A 96 7.33 0.51 -7.18
C TYR A 96 8.48 1.51 -7.35
N ARG A 97 9.57 1.08 -7.99
CA ARG A 97 10.80 1.88 -8.15
C ARG A 97 11.36 2.42 -6.82
N GLY A 98 11.15 1.68 -5.70
CA GLY A 98 11.55 2.09 -4.36
C GLY A 98 10.69 3.19 -3.73
N PHE A 99 9.50 3.43 -4.26
CA PHE A 99 8.44 4.23 -3.65
C PHE A 99 7.33 3.32 -3.14
N THR A 100 6.78 3.65 -1.98
CA THR A 100 5.86 2.78 -1.24
C THR A 100 4.41 3.21 -1.43
N ALA A 101 3.52 2.22 -1.47
CA ALA A 101 2.09 2.31 -1.19
C ALA A 101 1.75 1.24 -0.17
N SER A 102 1.75 1.61 1.09
CA SER A 102 1.59 0.74 2.25
C SER A 102 0.25 0.99 2.94
N PRO A 103 -0.38 -0.04 3.52
CA PRO A 103 -1.48 0.15 4.45
C PRO A 103 -1.03 0.63 5.83
N LEU A 104 0.29 0.53 6.15
CA LEU A 104 0.84 0.98 7.42
C LEU A 104 0.98 2.50 7.46
N LEU A 105 0.54 3.09 8.56
CA LEU A 105 0.93 4.45 8.92
C LEU A 105 2.44 4.47 9.20
N GLY A 106 3.09 5.63 9.03
CA GLY A 106 4.53 5.77 9.31
C GLY A 106 5.46 5.41 8.15
N ASN A 107 5.00 4.68 7.16
CA ASN A 107 5.78 4.49 5.94
C ASN A 107 5.67 5.71 5.02
N SER A 108 6.82 6.24 4.56
CA SER A 108 6.84 7.34 3.59
C SER A 108 6.21 6.91 2.27
N GLN A 109 4.95 7.33 2.05
CA GLN A 109 4.19 7.00 0.85
C GLN A 109 4.70 7.77 -0.37
N GLY A 110 4.72 7.16 -1.55
CA GLY A 110 5.22 7.80 -2.77
C GLY A 110 4.49 7.38 -4.04
N LEU A 111 3.40 6.61 -3.90
CA LEU A 111 2.54 6.15 -4.99
C LEU A 111 1.11 6.61 -4.76
N SER A 112 0.48 7.13 -5.80
CA SER A 112 -0.95 7.43 -5.77
C SER A 112 -1.75 6.30 -6.42
N ALA A 113 -2.86 5.90 -5.80
CA ALA A 113 -3.76 4.88 -6.31
C ALA A 113 -5.15 5.47 -6.53
N TYR A 114 -5.75 5.12 -7.68
CA TYR A 114 -7.06 5.60 -8.11
C TYR A 114 -7.95 4.44 -8.52
N MET A 115 -9.22 4.48 -8.13
CA MET A 115 -10.26 3.59 -8.62
C MET A 115 -11.36 4.43 -9.29
N ASN A 116 -11.56 4.23 -10.60
CA ASN A 116 -12.49 5.03 -11.41
C ASN A 116 -12.30 6.55 -11.27
N GLY A 117 -11.06 7.02 -11.19
CA GLY A 117 -10.71 8.42 -11.03
C GLY A 117 -10.85 8.99 -9.62
N VAL A 118 -11.29 8.19 -8.65
CA VAL A 118 -11.31 8.54 -7.24
C VAL A 118 -10.02 8.07 -6.58
N ARG A 119 -9.33 8.95 -5.89
CA ARG A 119 -8.12 8.60 -5.13
C ARG A 119 -8.49 7.71 -3.95
N ILE A 120 -7.82 6.57 -3.82
CA ILE A 120 -8.07 5.59 -2.76
C ILE A 120 -7.05 5.63 -1.62
N ASN A 121 -5.93 6.36 -1.76
CA ASN A 121 -5.08 6.65 -0.62
C ASN A 121 -5.89 7.36 0.48
N GLU A 122 -5.63 7.00 1.72
CA GLU A 122 -6.34 7.56 2.87
C GLU A 122 -5.84 8.96 3.24
N PRO A 123 -6.74 9.91 3.56
CA PRO A 123 -6.35 11.29 3.80
C PRO A 123 -5.50 11.50 5.06
N PHE A 124 -5.51 10.59 6.05
CA PHE A 124 -4.76 10.74 7.29
C PHE A 124 -3.26 10.46 7.11
N GLY A 125 -2.89 9.28 6.65
CA GLY A 125 -1.50 8.86 6.48
C GLY A 125 -1.10 8.56 5.03
N ASP A 126 -1.94 8.91 4.06
CA ASP A 126 -1.78 8.59 2.64
C ASP A 126 -1.65 7.07 2.33
N ALA A 127 -2.01 6.22 3.29
CA ALA A 127 -1.96 4.77 3.23
C ALA A 127 -2.89 4.20 2.13
N VAL A 128 -2.57 3.03 1.61
CA VAL A 128 -3.38 2.30 0.62
C VAL A 128 -3.76 0.94 1.19
N ASN A 129 -5.03 0.76 1.56
CA ASN A 129 -5.57 -0.51 2.03
C ASN A 129 -5.96 -1.40 0.83
N TRP A 130 -5.12 -2.37 0.50
CA TRP A 130 -5.32 -3.28 -0.63
C TRP A 130 -6.49 -4.23 -0.40
N ASP A 131 -6.73 -4.60 0.85
CA ASP A 131 -7.78 -5.49 1.34
C ASP A 131 -9.21 -4.99 1.07
N VAL A 132 -9.41 -3.68 0.88
CA VAL A 132 -10.75 -3.12 0.58
C VAL A 132 -11.05 -3.02 -0.92
N ILE A 133 -10.11 -3.39 -1.81
CA ILE A 133 -10.26 -3.33 -3.26
C ILE A 133 -10.76 -4.69 -3.78
N PRO A 134 -12.01 -4.80 -4.27
CA PRO A 134 -12.52 -6.07 -4.79
C PRO A 134 -11.85 -6.41 -6.12
N GLN A 135 -10.96 -7.42 -6.13
CA GLN A 135 -10.21 -7.83 -7.33
C GLN A 135 -11.15 -8.26 -8.48
N SER A 136 -12.24 -8.93 -8.17
CA SER A 136 -13.26 -9.34 -9.15
C SER A 136 -13.91 -8.16 -9.87
N ALA A 137 -13.94 -6.97 -9.25
CA ALA A 137 -14.47 -5.76 -9.88
C ALA A 137 -13.49 -5.12 -10.88
N ILE A 138 -12.24 -5.54 -10.96
CA ILE A 138 -11.22 -4.91 -11.79
C ILE A 138 -11.39 -5.30 -13.27
N ALA A 139 -11.57 -4.30 -14.14
CA ALA A 139 -11.55 -4.48 -15.59
C ALA A 139 -10.14 -4.38 -16.15
N ASP A 140 -9.43 -3.32 -15.77
CA ASP A 140 -8.02 -3.12 -16.12
C ASP A 140 -7.29 -2.29 -15.07
N ILE A 141 -5.98 -2.46 -15.02
CA ILE A 141 -5.06 -1.63 -14.25
C ILE A 141 -4.02 -1.02 -15.16
N ASN A 142 -3.63 0.22 -14.83
CA ASN A 142 -2.56 0.94 -15.49
C ASN A 142 -1.60 1.45 -14.41
N LEU A 143 -0.39 0.90 -14.38
CA LEU A 143 0.70 1.39 -13.54
C LEU A 143 1.53 2.37 -14.37
N ILE A 144 1.38 3.66 -14.07
CA ILE A 144 1.99 4.80 -14.76
C ILE A 144 3.27 5.15 -14.01
N ALA A 145 4.37 5.20 -14.73
CA ALA A 145 5.68 5.47 -14.15
C ALA A 145 5.98 6.97 -13.98
N GLY A 146 6.89 7.26 -13.06
CA GLY A 146 7.51 8.56 -12.86
C GLY A 146 6.65 9.57 -12.09
N SER A 147 7.22 10.75 -11.86
CA SER A 147 6.60 11.86 -11.13
C SER A 147 5.54 12.56 -12.00
N ASN A 148 4.41 11.90 -12.27
CA ASN A 148 3.39 12.41 -13.17
C ASN A 148 2.44 13.41 -12.47
N PRO A 149 2.53 14.73 -12.72
CA PRO A 149 1.73 15.71 -11.99
C PRO A 149 0.23 15.61 -12.24
N LEU A 150 -0.20 15.03 -13.37
CA LEU A 150 -1.62 14.91 -13.72
C LEU A 150 -2.39 14.02 -12.75
N PHE A 151 -1.71 13.07 -12.10
CA PHE A 151 -2.27 12.20 -11.07
C PHE A 151 -2.26 12.84 -9.67
N GLY A 152 -1.89 14.11 -9.54
CA GLY A 152 -2.02 14.89 -8.31
C GLY A 152 -0.90 14.69 -7.31
N LEU A 153 -1.24 14.93 -6.03
CA LEU A 153 -0.28 14.85 -4.94
C LEU A 153 0.16 13.41 -4.69
N ASN A 154 1.38 13.28 -4.16
CA ASN A 154 2.02 12.02 -3.80
C ASN A 154 2.20 11.03 -4.97
N THR A 155 2.36 11.54 -6.19
CA THR A 155 2.74 10.73 -7.36
C THR A 155 4.25 10.86 -7.58
N LEU A 156 5.07 10.50 -6.58
CA LEU A 156 6.52 10.68 -6.63
C LEU A 156 7.19 9.62 -7.53
N GLY A 157 6.81 8.35 -7.35
CA GLY A 157 7.34 7.22 -8.12
C GLY A 157 6.43 6.73 -9.23
N GLY A 158 5.13 6.97 -9.10
CA GLY A 158 4.14 6.53 -10.07
C GLY A 158 2.71 6.62 -9.57
N ALA A 159 1.79 6.27 -10.45
CA ALA A 159 0.36 6.18 -10.15
C ALA A 159 -0.22 4.85 -10.61
N LEU A 160 -1.07 4.25 -9.78
CA LEU A 160 -1.90 3.10 -10.14
C LEU A 160 -3.31 3.60 -10.48
N SER A 161 -3.77 3.36 -11.69
CA SER A 161 -5.15 3.64 -12.12
C SER A 161 -5.89 2.33 -12.31
N ILE A 162 -6.93 2.11 -11.52
CA ILE A 162 -7.81 0.94 -11.56
C ILE A 162 -9.12 1.35 -12.21
N LYS A 163 -9.50 0.64 -13.27
CA LYS A 163 -10.82 0.73 -13.87
C LYS A 163 -11.64 -0.49 -13.50
N THR A 164 -12.88 -0.27 -13.08
CA THR A 164 -13.76 -1.36 -12.71
C THR A 164 -14.59 -1.87 -13.87
N LYS A 165 -15.05 -3.11 -13.75
CA LYS A 165 -16.01 -3.74 -14.65
C LYS A 165 -17.37 -3.03 -14.53
N ASN A 166 -18.09 -2.98 -15.66
CA ASN A 166 -19.50 -2.57 -15.69
C ASN A 166 -20.28 -3.49 -16.64
N GLY A 167 -21.61 -3.41 -16.65
CA GLY A 167 -22.44 -4.32 -17.42
C GLY A 167 -22.35 -4.10 -18.94
N PHE A 168 -21.83 -2.96 -19.41
CA PHE A 168 -21.58 -2.76 -20.85
C PHE A 168 -20.32 -3.46 -21.31
N SER A 169 -19.27 -3.49 -20.48
CA SER A 169 -17.97 -4.08 -20.81
C SER A 169 -17.86 -5.55 -20.45
N HIS A 170 -18.54 -5.98 -19.36
CA HIS A 170 -18.45 -7.34 -18.82
C HIS A 170 -19.84 -7.93 -18.56
N PRO A 171 -20.66 -8.17 -19.61
CA PRO A 171 -21.91 -8.90 -19.46
C PRO A 171 -21.64 -10.39 -19.23
N GLY A 172 -22.45 -11.02 -18.38
CA GLY A 172 -22.37 -12.44 -18.06
C GLY A 172 -22.52 -12.69 -16.57
N HIS A 173 -22.57 -13.97 -16.20
CA HIS A 173 -22.74 -14.37 -14.82
C HIS A 173 -21.74 -15.48 -14.51
N SER A 174 -21.07 -15.36 -13.37
CA SER A 174 -20.15 -16.40 -12.88
C SER A 174 -20.19 -16.50 -11.36
N ALA A 175 -19.80 -17.66 -10.87
CA ALA A 175 -19.52 -17.85 -9.45
C ALA A 175 -18.33 -18.80 -9.32
N GLN A 176 -17.44 -18.51 -8.37
CA GLN A 176 -16.32 -19.39 -8.06
C GLN A 176 -16.19 -19.62 -6.56
N ALA A 177 -15.62 -20.77 -6.21
CA ALA A 177 -15.24 -21.09 -4.86
C ALA A 177 -13.94 -21.90 -4.87
N TYR A 178 -13.05 -21.60 -3.92
CA TYR A 178 -11.82 -22.34 -3.76
C TYR A 178 -11.43 -22.51 -2.30
N GLY A 179 -10.57 -23.48 -2.04
CA GLY A 179 -9.99 -23.70 -0.72
C GLY A 179 -8.69 -24.49 -0.81
N GLY A 180 -7.93 -24.52 0.28
CA GLY A 180 -6.64 -25.20 0.29
C GLY A 180 -5.87 -25.03 1.59
N SER A 181 -4.57 -24.85 1.47
CA SER A 181 -3.65 -24.66 2.57
C SER A 181 -4.13 -23.54 3.52
N PHE A 182 -3.70 -23.61 4.77
CA PHE A 182 -4.02 -22.63 5.82
C PHE A 182 -5.54 -22.52 6.11
N ASN A 183 -6.29 -23.62 5.89
CA ASN A 183 -7.76 -23.64 5.97
C ASN A 183 -8.44 -22.53 5.13
N ARG A 184 -7.77 -22.04 4.08
CA ARG A 184 -8.29 -20.99 3.19
C ARG A 184 -9.57 -21.44 2.51
N ARG A 185 -10.55 -20.56 2.53
CA ARG A 185 -11.83 -20.70 1.86
C ARG A 185 -12.22 -19.36 1.26
N ALA A 186 -12.57 -19.36 0.01
CA ALA A 186 -13.01 -18.16 -0.68
C ALA A 186 -14.18 -18.45 -1.60
N GLY A 187 -15.02 -17.47 -1.79
CA GLY A 187 -16.14 -17.49 -2.71
C GLY A 187 -16.33 -16.14 -3.37
N GLU A 188 -16.68 -16.17 -4.64
CA GLU A 188 -16.90 -14.98 -5.45
C GLU A 188 -18.09 -15.19 -6.37
N PHE A 189 -18.82 -14.14 -6.65
CA PHE A 189 -19.84 -14.13 -7.70
C PHE A 189 -19.76 -12.84 -8.50
N GLU A 190 -20.11 -12.94 -9.77
CA GLU A 190 -20.23 -11.81 -10.68
C GLU A 190 -21.53 -11.92 -11.49
N SER A 191 -22.19 -10.79 -11.72
CA SER A 191 -23.38 -10.72 -12.57
C SER A 191 -23.44 -9.36 -13.25
N GLY A 192 -23.46 -9.35 -14.57
CA GLY A 192 -23.58 -8.14 -15.36
C GLY A 192 -24.45 -8.36 -16.59
N ASP A 193 -25.21 -7.33 -16.99
CA ASP A 193 -25.99 -7.35 -18.22
C ASP A 193 -26.30 -5.92 -18.68
N ASN A 194 -26.76 -5.78 -19.94
CA ASN A 194 -27.20 -4.51 -20.48
C ASN A 194 -28.22 -4.67 -21.63
N ASP A 195 -29.05 -3.66 -21.79
CA ASP A 195 -30.02 -3.53 -22.91
C ASP A 195 -29.51 -2.61 -24.04
N GLY A 196 -28.21 -2.27 -24.02
CA GLY A 196 -27.57 -1.30 -24.91
C GLY A 196 -27.70 0.15 -24.46
N LYS A 197 -28.60 0.49 -23.55
CA LYS A 197 -28.81 1.83 -22.99
C LYS A 197 -28.59 1.88 -21.48
N HIS A 198 -28.99 0.86 -20.75
CA HIS A 198 -28.80 0.71 -19.32
C HIS A 198 -27.96 -0.54 -19.08
N SER A 199 -27.15 -0.52 -18.03
CA SER A 199 -26.38 -1.67 -17.61
C SER A 199 -26.38 -1.80 -16.11
N TYR A 200 -26.16 -3.02 -15.62
CA TYR A 200 -25.78 -3.26 -14.26
C TYR A 200 -24.61 -4.24 -14.21
N TYR A 201 -23.80 -4.11 -13.18
CA TYR A 201 -22.81 -5.10 -12.79
C TYR A 201 -22.76 -5.17 -11.27
N ILE A 202 -22.66 -6.37 -10.74
CA ILE A 202 -22.51 -6.62 -9.30
C ILE A 202 -21.53 -7.77 -9.09
N THR A 203 -20.61 -7.60 -8.16
CA THR A 203 -19.70 -8.65 -7.70
C THR A 203 -19.56 -8.62 -6.19
N GLY A 204 -19.39 -9.79 -5.60
CA GLY A 204 -19.10 -9.91 -4.18
C GLY A 204 -18.07 -11.00 -3.92
N ASN A 205 -17.13 -10.71 -3.01
CA ASN A 205 -16.07 -11.60 -2.58
C ASN A 205 -16.19 -11.87 -1.09
N TRP A 206 -15.93 -13.10 -0.72
CA TRP A 206 -15.71 -13.53 0.65
C TRP A 206 -14.46 -14.37 0.72
N PHE A 207 -13.60 -14.06 1.67
CA PHE A 207 -12.32 -14.74 1.93
C PHE A 207 -12.18 -14.98 3.42
N LYS A 208 -11.68 -16.14 3.81
CA LYS A 208 -11.30 -16.48 5.16
C LYS A 208 -10.17 -17.48 5.16
N GLU A 209 -9.18 -17.29 6.06
CA GLU A 209 -8.12 -18.26 6.33
C GLU A 209 -7.67 -18.20 7.79
N ASP A 210 -7.02 -19.26 8.27
CA ASP A 210 -6.39 -19.28 9.58
C ASP A 210 -4.97 -18.67 9.54
N GLY A 211 -4.42 -18.47 8.33
CA GLY A 211 -3.02 -18.05 8.12
C GLY A 211 -2.03 -19.22 8.21
N TRP A 212 -0.79 -18.97 7.81
CA TRP A 212 0.26 -19.98 7.90
C TRP A 212 1.09 -19.87 9.17
N ARG A 213 1.01 -18.73 9.86
CA ARG A 213 1.62 -18.50 11.18
C ARG A 213 0.56 -18.64 12.26
N ASP A 214 1.00 -18.83 13.47
CA ASP A 214 0.14 -18.83 14.64
C ASP A 214 -0.61 -17.49 14.75
N HIS A 215 -1.83 -17.50 15.28
CA HIS A 215 -2.66 -16.31 15.53
C HIS A 215 -2.86 -15.36 14.31
N SER A 216 -2.81 -15.88 13.07
CA SER A 216 -2.83 -15.09 11.82
C SER A 216 -4.15 -15.20 11.06
N GLU A 217 -5.25 -15.41 11.73
CA GLU A 217 -6.58 -15.52 11.13
C GLU A 217 -6.99 -14.24 10.41
N SER A 218 -7.62 -14.39 9.23
CA SER A 218 -8.07 -13.24 8.43
C SER A 218 -9.39 -13.51 7.75
N GLU A 219 -10.26 -12.49 7.70
CA GLU A 219 -11.51 -12.50 6.98
C GLU A 219 -11.68 -11.20 6.17
N ALA A 220 -12.12 -11.31 4.90
CA ALA A 220 -12.45 -10.16 4.06
C ALA A 220 -13.79 -10.38 3.35
N LYS A 221 -14.62 -9.35 3.33
CA LYS A 221 -15.91 -9.29 2.64
C LYS A 221 -15.97 -8.03 1.82
N GLN A 222 -16.19 -8.15 0.52
CA GLN A 222 -16.21 -7.04 -0.40
C GLN A 222 -17.42 -7.14 -1.32
N LEU A 223 -18.02 -5.99 -1.63
CA LEU A 223 -19.14 -5.86 -2.55
C LEU A 223 -18.90 -4.65 -3.45
N PHE A 224 -19.08 -4.84 -4.76
CA PHE A 224 -19.05 -3.76 -5.72
C PHE A 224 -20.26 -3.83 -6.66
N THR A 225 -20.83 -2.67 -7.00
CA THR A 225 -21.96 -2.58 -7.91
C THR A 225 -21.80 -1.36 -8.81
N SER A 226 -22.05 -1.53 -10.11
CA SER A 226 -22.07 -0.46 -11.10
C SER A 226 -23.42 -0.43 -11.82
N PHE A 227 -24.00 0.76 -11.95
CA PHE A 227 -25.18 1.02 -12.74
C PHE A 227 -24.85 2.04 -13.84
N GLY A 228 -24.96 1.64 -15.08
CA GLY A 228 -24.61 2.43 -16.24
C GLY A 228 -25.86 2.90 -17.02
N TRP A 229 -25.77 4.12 -17.55
CA TRP A 229 -26.67 4.63 -18.58
C TRP A 229 -25.84 5.27 -19.67
N ARG A 230 -26.15 4.95 -20.93
CA ARG A 230 -25.51 5.57 -22.09
C ARG A 230 -26.51 5.99 -23.16
N SER A 231 -26.17 7.06 -23.85
CA SER A 231 -26.85 7.55 -25.03
C SER A 231 -25.83 7.78 -26.15
N LYS A 232 -26.26 8.36 -27.27
CA LYS A 232 -25.35 8.67 -28.40
C LYS A 232 -24.18 9.59 -27.99
N HIS A 233 -24.39 10.51 -27.04
CA HIS A 233 -23.43 11.55 -26.68
C HIS A 233 -23.06 11.57 -25.18
N SER A 234 -23.73 10.78 -24.37
CA SER A 234 -23.55 10.82 -22.92
C SER A 234 -23.46 9.43 -22.32
N GLU A 235 -22.64 9.29 -21.31
CA GLU A 235 -22.51 8.10 -20.48
C GLU A 235 -22.47 8.53 -19.01
N LEU A 236 -23.25 7.85 -18.17
CA LEU A 236 -23.29 8.00 -16.73
C LEU A 236 -23.08 6.63 -16.09
N GLU A 237 -22.26 6.58 -15.06
CA GLU A 237 -22.01 5.37 -14.30
C GLU A 237 -22.00 5.70 -12.80
N LEU A 238 -22.89 5.05 -12.05
CA LEU A 238 -22.95 5.10 -10.59
C LEU A 238 -22.29 3.82 -10.03
N ASN A 239 -21.22 3.98 -9.28
CA ASN A 239 -20.52 2.88 -8.62
C ASN A 239 -20.72 2.95 -7.11
N LEU A 240 -20.99 1.80 -6.50
CA LEU A 240 -21.08 1.62 -5.06
C LEU A 240 -20.10 0.52 -4.64
N ALA A 241 -19.28 0.79 -3.64
CA ALA A 241 -18.36 -0.19 -3.06
C ALA A 241 -18.54 -0.24 -1.54
N ALA A 242 -18.48 -1.44 -1.00
CA ALA A 242 -18.44 -1.69 0.44
C ALA A 242 -17.46 -2.83 0.73
N ALA A 243 -16.68 -2.68 1.78
CA ALA A 243 -15.78 -3.71 2.28
C ALA A 243 -15.80 -3.74 3.81
N ASN A 244 -15.59 -4.93 4.35
CA ASN A 244 -15.35 -5.15 5.77
C ASN A 244 -14.29 -6.24 5.88
N THR A 245 -13.18 -5.92 6.52
CA THR A 245 -12.03 -6.81 6.66
C THR A 245 -11.60 -6.88 8.12
N ASP A 246 -11.09 -8.02 8.51
CA ASP A 246 -10.59 -8.33 9.85
C ASP A 246 -9.31 -9.17 9.66
N LEU A 247 -8.16 -8.56 9.88
CA LEU A 247 -6.86 -9.07 9.47
C LEU A 247 -5.91 -9.11 10.68
N ASN A 248 -5.35 -10.28 10.99
CA ASN A 248 -4.26 -10.40 11.94
C ASN A 248 -2.93 -10.45 11.18
N GLY A 249 -2.02 -9.55 11.55
CA GLY A 249 -0.73 -9.41 10.93
C GLY A 249 0.34 -9.22 11.98
N ASN A 250 0.77 -10.32 12.60
CA ASN A 250 1.62 -10.32 13.80
C ASN A 250 3.10 -10.06 13.49
N GLY A 251 3.39 -9.03 12.74
CA GLY A 251 4.69 -8.44 12.57
C GLY A 251 5.87 -9.38 12.21
N SER A 252 7.06 -8.85 12.34
CA SER A 252 8.31 -9.59 12.21
C SER A 252 8.61 -10.36 13.50
N SER A 253 9.40 -11.43 13.40
CA SER A 253 9.80 -12.23 14.57
C SER A 253 11.32 -12.34 14.69
N PRO A 254 11.85 -12.45 15.93
CA PRO A 254 13.27 -12.65 16.17
C PRO A 254 13.83 -13.87 15.41
N LEU A 255 15.06 -13.72 14.91
CA LEU A 255 15.72 -14.80 14.18
C LEU A 255 15.80 -16.11 14.98
N GLU A 256 16.06 -16.03 16.28
CA GLU A 256 16.19 -17.20 17.15
C GLU A 256 14.86 -17.93 17.31
N LEU A 257 13.76 -17.22 17.42
CA LEU A 257 12.41 -17.80 17.44
C LEU A 257 12.10 -18.51 16.10
N LEU A 258 12.36 -17.86 14.98
CA LEU A 258 12.14 -18.44 13.66
C LEU A 258 13.01 -19.66 13.34
N LYS A 259 14.19 -19.80 13.97
CA LYS A 259 15.02 -21.02 13.89
C LYS A 259 14.42 -22.17 14.68
N GLN A 260 13.68 -21.90 15.75
CA GLN A 260 13.01 -22.92 16.56
C GLN A 260 11.68 -23.33 15.90
N ASP A 261 10.89 -22.34 15.51
CA ASP A 261 9.59 -22.54 14.85
C ASP A 261 9.30 -21.37 13.89
N ARG A 262 9.16 -21.66 12.61
CA ARG A 262 8.88 -20.63 11.61
C ARG A 262 7.42 -20.17 11.60
N GLU A 263 6.49 -20.92 12.19
CA GLU A 263 5.08 -20.55 12.31
C GLU A 263 4.85 -19.62 13.51
N ALA A 264 5.78 -19.58 14.46
CA ALA A 264 5.67 -18.78 15.68
C ALA A 264 5.65 -17.28 15.40
N VAL A 265 4.87 -16.55 16.19
CA VAL A 265 4.81 -15.08 16.23
C VAL A 265 5.53 -14.58 17.50
N PHE A 266 6.04 -13.35 17.44
CA PHE A 266 6.73 -12.75 18.59
C PHE A 266 5.72 -12.35 19.65
N THR A 267 4.91 -11.36 19.41
CA THR A 267 3.79 -10.92 20.25
C THR A 267 2.47 -11.00 19.49
N TYR A 268 1.35 -11.00 20.19
CA TYR A 268 0.00 -10.94 19.61
C TYR A 268 -1.05 -10.45 20.63
N PRO A 269 -2.22 -9.94 20.18
CA PRO A 269 -2.70 -9.86 18.81
C PRO A 269 -2.15 -8.61 18.09
N ASP A 270 -1.99 -8.68 16.76
CA ASP A 270 -1.84 -7.50 15.91
C ASP A 270 -2.95 -7.52 14.86
N ASN A 271 -4.02 -6.82 15.15
CA ASN A 271 -5.27 -6.86 14.39
C ASN A 271 -5.58 -5.52 13.74
N THR A 272 -5.93 -5.54 12.47
CA THR A 272 -6.45 -4.38 11.73
C THR A 272 -7.82 -4.70 11.16
N GLN A 273 -8.80 -3.85 11.45
CA GLN A 273 -10.14 -3.93 10.87
C GLN A 273 -10.41 -2.69 10.02
N ASN A 274 -10.88 -2.91 8.77
CA ASN A 274 -11.29 -1.83 7.87
C ASN A 274 -12.77 -1.98 7.48
N GLU A 275 -13.52 -0.88 7.54
CA GLU A 275 -14.88 -0.78 7.02
C GLU A 275 -14.95 0.35 5.99
N LEU A 276 -15.04 0.01 4.70
CA LEU A 276 -15.17 0.97 3.61
C LEU A 276 -16.61 1.04 3.12
N ARG A 277 -17.10 2.27 2.88
CA ARG A 277 -18.32 2.58 2.10
C ARG A 277 -18.00 3.71 1.14
N MET A 278 -18.22 3.47 -0.15
CA MET A 278 -17.93 4.44 -1.19
C MET A 278 -19.03 4.48 -2.23
N ALA A 279 -19.34 5.68 -2.67
CA ALA A 279 -20.21 5.93 -3.81
C ALA A 279 -19.50 6.90 -4.77
N SER A 280 -19.48 6.59 -6.07
CA SER A 280 -18.93 7.50 -7.08
C SER A 280 -19.84 7.56 -8.29
N LEU A 281 -19.96 8.76 -8.87
CA LEU A 281 -20.68 9.03 -10.09
C LEU A 281 -19.68 9.50 -11.16
N LEU A 282 -19.63 8.79 -12.27
CA LEU A 282 -18.82 9.14 -13.43
C LEU A 282 -19.74 9.64 -14.54
N ALA A 283 -19.30 10.65 -15.27
CA ALA A 283 -20.03 11.22 -16.38
C ALA A 283 -19.12 11.56 -17.54
N ASN A 284 -19.50 11.15 -18.75
CA ASN A 284 -18.88 11.57 -19.99
C ASN A 284 -19.94 12.15 -20.93
N HIS A 285 -19.65 13.31 -21.53
CA HIS A 285 -20.57 13.96 -22.47
C HIS A 285 -19.81 14.59 -23.62
N TRP A 286 -20.17 14.23 -24.85
CA TRP A 286 -19.67 14.87 -26.07
C TRP A 286 -20.46 16.15 -26.34
N LEU A 287 -19.81 17.30 -26.13
CA LEU A 287 -20.36 18.62 -26.45
C LEU A 287 -20.38 18.86 -27.97
N SER A 288 -19.40 18.25 -28.67
CA SER A 288 -19.30 18.20 -30.12
C SER A 288 -18.49 16.98 -30.52
N ASP A 289 -18.32 16.71 -31.80
CA ASP A 289 -17.48 15.57 -32.28
C ASP A 289 -16.01 15.68 -31.87
N SER A 290 -15.55 16.86 -31.42
CA SER A 290 -14.16 17.13 -31.02
C SER A 290 -13.99 17.61 -29.59
N ILE A 291 -15.07 17.74 -28.79
CA ILE A 291 -14.99 18.23 -27.41
C ILE A 291 -15.76 17.27 -26.50
N GLN A 292 -15.04 16.68 -25.55
CA GLN A 292 -15.63 15.84 -24.52
C GLN A 292 -15.50 16.52 -23.14
N LEU A 293 -16.57 16.51 -22.38
CA LEU A 293 -16.60 16.80 -20.94
C LEU A 293 -16.63 15.48 -20.18
N SER A 294 -15.65 15.26 -19.31
CA SER A 294 -15.61 14.13 -18.36
C SER A 294 -15.61 14.64 -16.93
N GLY A 295 -16.26 13.94 -16.03
CA GLY A 295 -16.29 14.31 -14.63
C GLY A 295 -16.54 13.13 -13.71
N SER A 296 -16.14 13.30 -12.44
CA SER A 296 -16.46 12.39 -11.34
C SER A 296 -16.85 13.18 -10.10
N ALA A 297 -17.71 12.59 -9.30
CA ALA A 297 -17.99 13.04 -7.93
C ALA A 297 -18.06 11.81 -7.02
N TYR A 298 -17.58 11.93 -5.80
CA TYR A 298 -17.56 10.80 -4.88
C TYR A 298 -17.82 11.21 -3.44
N PHE A 299 -18.27 10.23 -2.69
CA PHE A 299 -18.27 10.20 -1.24
C PHE A 299 -17.64 8.90 -0.78
N ARG A 300 -16.73 8.95 0.20
CA ARG A 300 -16.07 7.81 0.81
C ARG A 300 -16.09 7.96 2.33
N ARG A 301 -16.47 6.90 3.04
CA ARG A 301 -16.25 6.73 4.47
C ARG A 301 -15.39 5.51 4.68
N ASN A 302 -14.30 5.66 5.43
CA ASN A 302 -13.46 4.57 5.88
C ASN A 302 -13.28 4.65 7.40
N ASN A 303 -13.60 3.56 8.08
CA ASN A 303 -13.33 3.39 9.50
C ASN A 303 -12.26 2.31 9.63
N ARG A 304 -11.19 2.64 10.33
CA ARG A 304 -10.12 1.69 10.66
C ARG A 304 -9.98 1.62 12.16
N THR A 305 -9.86 0.39 12.69
CA THR A 305 -9.43 0.14 14.06
C THR A 305 -8.21 -0.77 14.03
N THR A 306 -7.24 -0.48 14.90
CA THR A 306 -6.08 -1.34 15.11
C THR A 306 -6.00 -1.74 16.55
N PHE A 307 -5.50 -2.93 16.79
CA PHE A 307 -5.16 -3.45 18.09
C PHE A 307 -3.83 -4.18 17.98
N ASN A 308 -2.81 -3.67 18.66
CA ASN A 308 -1.49 -4.28 18.75
C ASN A 308 -1.18 -4.57 20.22
N GLY A 309 -0.94 -5.84 20.52
CA GLY A 309 -0.45 -6.30 21.81
C GLY A 309 1.07 -6.52 21.69
N ASP A 310 1.83 -5.82 22.53
CA ASP A 310 3.29 -5.77 22.43
C ASP A 310 3.95 -5.70 23.81
N GLY A 311 5.29 -5.78 23.86
CA GLY A 311 6.07 -5.49 25.04
C GLY A 311 5.88 -4.04 25.52
N ALA A 312 6.17 -3.79 26.76
CA ALA A 312 6.10 -2.48 27.37
C ALA A 312 7.50 -1.93 27.59
N ASP A 313 7.67 -0.64 27.32
CA ASP A 313 8.91 0.10 27.57
C ASP A 313 8.70 1.03 28.78
N TYR A 314 8.30 0.45 29.91
CA TYR A 314 8.13 1.16 31.18
C TYR A 314 9.09 0.58 32.20
N GLY A 315 9.81 1.44 32.92
CA GLY A 315 10.56 1.00 34.08
C GLY A 315 9.66 0.70 35.29
N VAL A 316 9.94 -0.33 36.02
CA VAL A 316 9.27 -0.67 37.30
C VAL A 316 10.16 -0.26 38.49
N ILE A 317 9.61 0.45 39.47
CA ILE A 317 10.36 0.81 40.70
C ILE A 317 10.48 -0.39 41.61
N ASP A 318 11.64 -1.02 41.66
CA ASP A 318 11.91 -2.14 42.57
C ASP A 318 12.35 -1.74 43.94
N ALA A 319 13.13 -0.68 44.05
CA ALA A 319 13.68 -0.19 45.29
C ALA A 319 13.82 1.32 45.34
N PHE A 320 14.16 1.87 46.46
CA PHE A 320 14.53 3.28 46.63
C PHE A 320 15.95 3.39 47.22
N ASP A 321 16.75 4.30 46.69
CA ASP A 321 18.05 4.63 47.23
C ASP A 321 17.95 5.47 48.54
N GLY A 322 19.12 5.78 49.12
CA GLY A 322 19.19 6.60 50.33
C GLY A 322 18.78 8.06 50.16
N LEU A 323 18.56 8.53 48.94
CA LEU A 323 18.08 9.87 48.55
C LEU A 323 16.60 9.87 48.17
N GLY A 324 15.99 8.68 48.04
CA GLY A 324 14.59 8.50 47.71
C GLY A 324 14.34 8.47 46.20
N ASN A 325 15.39 8.24 45.39
CA ASN A 325 15.23 7.95 43.96
C ASN A 325 14.76 6.51 43.78
N GLY A 326 13.87 6.28 42.81
CA GLY A 326 13.42 4.95 42.40
C GLY A 326 14.49 4.26 41.56
N LEU A 327 14.73 3.00 41.81
CA LEU A 327 15.70 2.15 41.14
C LEU A 327 14.98 0.97 40.49
N ASP A 328 15.46 0.52 39.34
CA ASP A 328 15.08 -0.74 38.71
C ASP A 328 15.71 -1.97 39.38
N GLU A 329 15.56 -3.16 38.82
CA GLU A 329 16.11 -4.42 39.35
C GLU A 329 17.63 -4.45 39.33
N ASP A 330 18.29 -3.77 38.39
CA ASP A 330 19.73 -3.65 38.26
C ASP A 330 20.33 -2.62 39.20
N GLY A 331 19.49 -1.79 39.81
CA GLY A 331 19.85 -0.74 40.79
C GLY A 331 20.19 0.59 40.12
N ASP A 332 19.81 0.78 38.85
CA ASP A 332 19.94 2.03 38.13
C ASP A 332 18.77 2.98 38.47
N THR A 333 19.02 4.28 38.44
CA THR A 333 18.00 5.27 38.80
C THR A 333 17.08 5.53 37.61
N ILE A 334 15.83 5.12 37.69
CA ILE A 334 14.80 5.33 36.69
C ILE A 334 13.87 6.53 36.97
N ILE A 335 13.83 7.01 38.20
CA ILE A 335 13.09 8.23 38.58
C ILE A 335 13.73 8.92 39.78
N THR A 336 13.77 10.26 39.78
CA THR A 336 14.34 11.01 40.89
C THR A 336 13.33 11.24 42.02
N SER A 337 13.84 11.45 43.26
CA SER A 337 12.98 11.76 44.42
C SER A 337 12.19 13.07 44.25
N ALA A 338 12.65 13.97 43.38
CA ALA A 338 11.96 15.22 43.06
C ALA A 338 10.72 15.00 42.20
N GLU A 339 10.82 14.14 41.19
CA GLU A 339 9.73 13.75 40.28
C GLU A 339 8.70 12.87 41.00
N CYS A 340 9.16 11.94 41.85
CA CYS A 340 8.27 11.19 42.73
C CYS A 340 7.44 12.08 43.69
N ALA A 341 7.97 13.23 44.04
CA ALA A 341 7.33 14.15 45.01
C ALA A 341 6.78 13.48 46.30
N GLY A 342 7.36 12.31 46.66
CA GLY A 342 6.95 11.52 47.81
C GLY A 342 5.69 10.67 47.59
N SER A 343 5.22 10.49 46.34
CA SER A 343 4.03 9.70 46.05
C SER A 343 4.32 8.36 45.39
N CYS A 344 5.57 8.05 44.93
CA CYS A 344 5.91 6.79 44.33
C CYS A 344 6.02 5.66 45.38
N THR A 345 5.70 4.46 44.98
CA THR A 345 5.86 3.22 45.71
C THR A 345 6.54 2.17 44.84
N THR A 346 7.11 1.12 45.42
CA THR A 346 7.65 -0.01 44.67
C THR A 346 6.55 -0.68 43.87
N GLY A 347 6.85 -1.04 42.61
CA GLY A 347 5.91 -1.54 41.61
C GLY A 347 5.20 -0.44 40.81
N ASP A 348 5.43 0.87 41.11
CA ASP A 348 4.92 1.95 40.26
C ASP A 348 5.71 2.02 38.96
N LEU A 349 5.00 2.28 37.84
CA LEU A 349 5.61 2.43 36.53
C LEU A 349 6.20 3.84 36.35
N THR A 350 7.30 3.89 35.62
CA THR A 350 7.98 5.11 35.19
C THR A 350 8.25 5.09 33.69
N GLU A 351 8.27 6.24 33.06
CA GLU A 351 8.64 6.46 31.66
C GLU A 351 9.44 7.76 31.58
N ASP A 352 10.59 7.74 30.94
CA ASP A 352 11.48 8.91 30.76
C ASP A 352 11.82 9.68 32.06
N GLY A 353 11.90 8.97 33.22
CA GLY A 353 12.18 9.58 34.50
C GLY A 353 10.97 10.21 35.18
N GLU A 354 9.78 10.11 34.64
CA GLU A 354 8.52 10.55 35.18
C GLU A 354 7.63 9.37 35.59
N LYS A 355 6.70 9.59 36.51
CA LYS A 355 5.74 8.56 36.94
C LYS A 355 4.62 8.42 35.90
N VAL A 356 4.21 7.21 35.60
CA VAL A 356 3.07 6.93 34.74
C VAL A 356 1.77 7.00 35.55
N GLU A 357 0.80 7.80 35.10
CA GLU A 357 -0.49 7.98 35.75
C GLU A 357 -1.63 7.39 34.90
N ASP A 358 -2.63 6.83 35.55
CA ASP A 358 -3.85 6.38 34.89
C ASP A 358 -4.76 7.56 34.49
N GLN A 359 -5.80 7.27 33.69
CA GLN A 359 -6.81 8.26 33.24
C GLN A 359 -7.55 8.98 34.41
N TYR A 360 -7.30 8.64 35.66
CA TYR A 360 -7.87 9.27 36.86
C TYR A 360 -6.81 10.01 37.69
N GLY A 361 -5.53 10.02 37.22
CA GLY A 361 -4.41 10.69 37.91
C GLY A 361 -3.86 9.90 39.10
N ASN A 362 -3.97 8.57 39.10
CA ASN A 362 -3.32 7.72 40.07
C ASN A 362 -2.07 7.11 39.45
N ASN A 363 -0.97 6.96 40.21
CA ASN A 363 0.19 6.20 39.74
C ASN A 363 -0.23 4.78 39.35
N ILE A 364 0.27 4.30 38.23
CA ILE A 364 0.01 2.93 37.77
C ILE A 364 0.97 1.98 38.49
N ASN A 365 0.41 1.00 39.16
CA ASN A 365 1.13 -0.07 39.82
C ASN A 365 0.45 -1.40 39.49
N PRO A 366 0.88 -2.08 38.44
CA PRO A 366 0.26 -3.33 38.01
C PRO A 366 0.66 -4.50 38.95
N GLY A 367 1.76 -4.39 39.70
CA GLY A 367 2.30 -5.42 40.56
C GLY A 367 2.90 -6.59 39.74
N LEU A 368 3.44 -6.27 38.57
CA LEU A 368 4.11 -7.18 37.63
C LEU A 368 5.61 -6.88 37.64
N ASP A 369 6.41 -7.87 37.29
CA ASP A 369 7.82 -7.70 36.96
C ASP A 369 7.97 -7.21 35.52
N ASP A 370 9.12 -6.62 35.14
CA ASP A 370 9.33 -6.00 33.79
C ASP A 370 9.07 -6.96 32.64
N ASP A 371 9.52 -8.22 32.76
CA ASP A 371 9.34 -9.25 31.73
C ASP A 371 7.89 -9.82 31.62
N GLU A 372 7.02 -9.50 32.58
CA GLU A 372 5.59 -9.83 32.55
C GLU A 372 4.75 -8.67 31.97
N LEU A 373 5.34 -7.47 31.90
CA LEU A 373 4.65 -6.26 31.50
C LEU A 373 4.42 -6.22 29.99
N ALA A 374 3.21 -5.89 29.60
CA ALA A 374 2.79 -5.77 28.21
C ALA A 374 1.92 -4.54 27.99
N VAL A 375 1.70 -4.17 26.75
CA VAL A 375 0.79 -3.09 26.37
C VAL A 375 -0.21 -3.52 25.32
N ASN A 376 -1.39 -2.89 25.36
CA ASN A 376 -2.43 -3.00 24.36
C ASN A 376 -2.62 -1.65 23.66
N ASN A 377 -1.97 -1.47 22.52
CA ASN A 377 -2.07 -0.28 21.71
C ASN A 377 -3.32 -0.33 20.83
N ARG A 378 -4.22 0.64 20.98
CA ARG A 378 -5.49 0.69 20.26
C ARG A 378 -5.66 2.01 19.54
N SER A 379 -5.87 1.95 18.23
CA SER A 379 -6.25 3.15 17.47
C SER A 379 -7.62 3.01 16.80
N LYS A 380 -8.24 4.15 16.57
CA LYS A 380 -9.43 4.27 15.75
C LYS A 380 -9.33 5.50 14.87
N THR A 381 -9.49 5.31 13.56
CA THR A 381 -9.51 6.37 12.56
C THR A 381 -10.83 6.34 11.80
N GLU A 382 -11.62 7.41 11.90
CA GLU A 382 -12.83 7.59 11.11
C GLU A 382 -12.57 8.68 10.06
N GLN A 383 -12.77 8.38 8.78
CA GLN A 383 -12.43 9.28 7.68
C GLN A 383 -13.62 9.43 6.73
N ASP A 384 -14.12 10.65 6.62
CA ASP A 384 -15.15 11.04 5.65
C ASP A 384 -14.52 11.91 4.56
N GLY A 385 -14.55 11.44 3.31
CA GLY A 385 -14.02 12.15 2.16
C GLY A 385 -15.10 12.41 1.12
N LEU A 386 -15.11 13.60 0.55
CA LEU A 386 -15.91 13.94 -0.61
C LEU A 386 -15.07 14.72 -1.61
N GLY A 387 -15.38 14.56 -2.89
CA GLY A 387 -14.67 15.33 -3.90
C GLY A 387 -15.35 15.26 -5.25
N PHE A 388 -14.82 16.07 -6.15
CA PHE A 388 -15.20 16.06 -7.55
C PHE A 388 -14.04 16.45 -8.46
N SER A 389 -14.07 15.95 -9.67
CA SER A 389 -13.14 16.32 -10.72
C SER A 389 -13.90 16.55 -12.01
N ALA A 390 -13.44 17.49 -12.83
CA ALA A 390 -13.98 17.73 -14.15
C ALA A 390 -12.87 18.07 -15.13
N GLN A 391 -12.99 17.59 -16.37
CA GLN A 391 -12.04 17.90 -17.44
C GLN A 391 -12.74 18.08 -18.78
N LEU A 392 -12.16 18.96 -19.60
CA LEU A 392 -12.50 19.14 -21.00
C LEU A 392 -11.35 18.60 -21.86
N THR A 393 -11.68 17.74 -22.79
CA THR A 393 -10.75 17.19 -23.77
C THR A 393 -11.12 17.77 -25.14
N PHE A 394 -10.16 18.43 -25.78
CA PHE A 394 -10.28 19.01 -27.11
C PHE A 394 -9.45 18.18 -28.08
N LEU A 395 -10.10 17.65 -29.11
CA LEU A 395 -9.49 16.86 -30.19
C LEU A 395 -9.54 17.71 -31.47
N ASN A 396 -8.55 18.54 -31.66
CA ASN A 396 -8.50 19.48 -32.76
C ASN A 396 -7.19 19.34 -33.54
N GLU A 397 -7.20 19.72 -34.79
CA GLU A 397 -5.95 19.98 -35.50
C GLU A 397 -5.42 21.38 -35.13
N LEU A 398 -4.16 21.48 -34.89
CA LEU A 398 -3.44 22.73 -34.70
C LEU A 398 -2.35 22.83 -35.77
N PHE A 399 -2.40 23.88 -36.61
CA PHE A 399 -1.50 24.04 -37.77
C PHE A 399 -1.50 22.85 -38.73
N GLY A 400 -2.63 22.13 -38.85
CA GLY A 400 -2.78 20.97 -39.74
C GLY A 400 -2.18 19.67 -39.18
N HIS A 401 -1.88 19.64 -37.88
CA HIS A 401 -1.38 18.48 -37.17
C HIS A 401 -2.30 18.08 -36.02
N GLU A 402 -2.35 16.80 -35.68
CA GLU A 402 -3.15 16.30 -34.55
C GLU A 402 -2.74 16.96 -33.23
N ASN A 403 -3.73 17.40 -32.49
CA ASN A 403 -3.55 18.01 -31.18
C ASN A 403 -4.64 17.56 -30.21
N GLN A 404 -4.25 17.10 -29.04
CA GLN A 404 -5.16 16.82 -27.95
C GLN A 404 -4.81 17.70 -26.75
N LEU A 405 -5.75 18.58 -26.37
CA LEU A 405 -5.64 19.40 -25.17
C LEU A 405 -6.63 18.90 -24.12
N ILE A 406 -6.15 18.61 -22.93
CA ILE A 406 -6.94 18.32 -21.73
C ILE A 406 -6.73 19.47 -20.76
N THR A 407 -7.79 19.98 -20.18
CA THR A 407 -7.74 20.93 -19.05
C THR A 407 -8.80 20.57 -18.04
N GLY A 408 -8.49 20.69 -16.76
CA GLY A 408 -9.41 20.27 -15.73
C GLY A 408 -9.10 20.83 -14.36
N LEU A 409 -10.00 20.51 -13.45
CA LEU A 409 -9.91 20.87 -12.05
C LEU A 409 -10.32 19.68 -11.17
N SER A 410 -9.83 19.67 -9.94
CA SER A 410 -10.27 18.74 -8.89
C SER A 410 -10.38 19.44 -7.55
N PHE A 411 -11.28 18.92 -6.73
CA PHE A 411 -11.49 19.35 -5.36
C PHE A 411 -11.74 18.12 -4.49
N ASP A 412 -11.02 18.04 -3.38
CA ASP A 412 -11.09 16.97 -2.38
C ASP A 412 -11.18 17.61 -0.99
N ASP A 413 -12.12 17.17 -0.16
CA ASP A 413 -12.32 17.61 1.23
C ASP A 413 -12.47 16.35 2.10
N ALA A 414 -11.69 16.25 3.16
CA ALA A 414 -11.73 15.15 4.09
C ALA A 414 -11.77 15.64 5.53
N ASN A 415 -12.61 14.97 6.34
CA ASN A 415 -12.64 15.12 7.78
C ASN A 415 -12.20 13.80 8.39
N ILE A 416 -11.31 13.87 9.38
CA ILE A 416 -10.68 12.71 10.02
C ILE A 416 -10.81 12.90 11.53
N ASP A 417 -11.31 11.89 12.23
CA ASP A 417 -11.29 11.76 13.70
C ASP A 417 -10.32 10.60 14.00
N TYR A 418 -9.22 10.91 14.66
CA TYR A 418 -8.21 9.93 15.07
C TYR A 418 -8.17 9.86 16.59
N ARG A 419 -8.11 8.65 17.13
CA ARG A 419 -7.97 8.35 18.56
C ARG A 419 -6.99 7.22 18.74
N PHE A 420 -6.14 7.36 19.77
CA PHE A 420 -5.19 6.35 20.22
C PHE A 420 -5.18 6.27 21.73
N LYS A 421 -4.87 5.10 22.25
CA LYS A 421 -4.63 4.86 23.68
C LYS A 421 -3.79 3.60 23.86
N THR A 422 -2.95 3.62 24.90
CA THR A 422 -2.23 2.45 25.41
C THR A 422 -2.92 1.97 26.71
N GLU A 423 -3.19 0.68 26.79
CA GLU A 423 -3.72 -0.01 27.97
C GLU A 423 -2.58 -0.87 28.53
N ILE A 424 -2.19 -0.66 29.78
CA ILE A 424 -1.22 -1.49 30.47
C ILE A 424 -1.77 -2.91 30.57
N SER A 425 -0.95 -3.88 30.33
CA SER A 425 -1.36 -5.29 30.18
C SER A 425 -0.35 -6.24 30.79
N GLU A 426 -0.66 -7.52 30.82
CA GLU A 426 0.19 -8.61 31.24
C GLU A 426 0.34 -9.60 30.10
N PHE A 427 1.55 -10.10 29.86
CA PHE A 427 1.78 -11.17 28.91
C PHE A 427 1.19 -12.50 29.40
N THR A 428 0.59 -13.23 28.48
CA THR A 428 0.31 -14.64 28.66
C THR A 428 1.59 -15.48 28.42
N PRO A 429 1.66 -16.74 28.94
CA PRO A 429 2.86 -17.57 28.74
C PRO A 429 3.25 -17.85 27.29
N ASP A 430 2.34 -17.64 26.34
CA ASP A 430 2.55 -17.76 24.89
C ASP A 430 2.68 -16.40 24.19
N ARG A 431 2.93 -15.33 24.96
CA ARG A 431 3.20 -13.94 24.50
C ARG A 431 1.99 -13.23 23.86
N GLY A 432 0.80 -13.64 24.23
CA GLY A 432 -0.39 -12.83 24.01
C GLY A 432 -0.56 -11.81 25.14
N THR A 433 -1.39 -10.81 24.94
CA THR A 433 -1.66 -9.79 25.96
C THR A 433 -3.04 -9.96 26.57
N THR A 434 -3.19 -9.58 27.84
CA THR A 434 -4.47 -9.59 28.55
C THR A 434 -5.12 -8.20 28.55
N ALA A 435 -6.36 -8.06 28.98
CA ALA A 435 -7.01 -6.77 29.17
C ALA A 435 -7.04 -6.39 30.66
N SER A 436 -6.64 -5.16 30.99
CA SER A 436 -6.65 -4.65 32.36
C SER A 436 -7.64 -3.50 32.62
N ASP A 437 -8.06 -2.79 31.58
CA ASP A 437 -8.78 -1.50 31.65
C ASP A 437 -7.98 -0.35 32.32
N ILE A 438 -6.68 -0.52 32.57
CA ILE A 438 -5.78 0.51 33.08
C ILE A 438 -5.19 1.25 31.87
N ILE A 439 -5.56 2.50 31.66
CA ILE A 439 -5.12 3.29 30.53
C ILE A 439 -4.06 4.28 31.01
N ASP A 440 -2.94 4.30 30.33
CA ASP A 440 -1.93 5.33 30.48
C ASP A 440 -2.49 6.68 30.00
N ALA A 441 -2.46 7.68 30.87
CA ALA A 441 -3.06 8.99 30.61
C ALA A 441 -2.29 9.76 29.52
N ASP A 442 -0.99 9.63 29.47
CA ASP A 442 -0.13 10.35 28.54
C ASP A 442 -0.20 9.76 27.12
N SER A 443 -0.56 8.49 27.01
CA SER A 443 -0.81 7.81 25.75
C SER A 443 -2.09 8.26 25.03
N LEU A 444 -2.99 8.99 25.68
CA LEU A 444 -4.29 9.37 25.14
C LEU A 444 -4.15 10.40 24.01
N VAL A 445 -4.26 9.99 22.76
CA VAL A 445 -4.25 10.90 21.61
C VAL A 445 -5.65 11.06 21.02
N LYS A 446 -6.01 12.32 20.76
CA LYS A 446 -7.21 12.69 20.02
C LYS A 446 -6.87 13.78 19.03
N ALA A 447 -7.09 13.52 17.73
CA ALA A 447 -6.89 14.50 16.66
C ALA A 447 -8.11 14.59 15.74
N ASP A 448 -8.66 15.80 15.64
CA ASP A 448 -9.70 16.18 14.70
C ASP A 448 -9.03 16.93 13.53
N VAL A 449 -8.97 16.31 12.34
CA VAL A 449 -8.24 16.84 11.19
C VAL A 449 -9.16 17.16 10.04
N LYS A 450 -8.91 18.30 9.40
CA LYS A 450 -9.56 18.66 8.16
C LYS A 450 -8.52 18.92 7.07
N SER A 451 -8.57 18.09 6.02
CA SER A 451 -7.70 18.21 4.85
C SER A 451 -8.51 18.62 3.62
N ARG A 452 -8.04 19.64 2.91
CA ARG A 452 -8.69 20.15 1.70
C ARG A 452 -7.66 20.42 0.62
N THR A 453 -7.90 19.88 -0.60
CA THR A 453 -7.06 20.13 -1.76
C THR A 453 -7.89 20.63 -2.94
N SER A 454 -7.39 21.67 -3.61
CA SER A 454 -7.96 22.19 -4.87
C SER A 454 -6.87 22.24 -5.92
N SER A 455 -7.17 21.80 -7.13
CA SER A 455 -6.16 21.73 -8.18
C SER A 455 -6.70 22.18 -9.53
N LEU A 456 -5.80 22.73 -10.33
CA LEU A 456 -6.01 23.01 -11.76
C LEU A 456 -4.93 22.27 -12.54
N PHE A 457 -5.28 21.61 -13.64
CA PHE A 457 -4.33 20.88 -14.45
C PHE A 457 -4.60 21.04 -15.94
N PHE A 458 -3.54 20.86 -16.72
CA PHE A 458 -3.62 20.79 -18.17
C PHE A 458 -2.61 19.78 -18.73
N MET A 459 -2.90 19.26 -19.90
CA MET A 459 -1.99 18.49 -20.73
C MET A 459 -2.28 18.79 -22.19
N ASN A 460 -1.24 19.04 -22.95
CA ASN A 460 -1.33 19.16 -24.40
C ASN A 460 -0.36 18.17 -25.06
N ASN A 461 -0.90 17.27 -25.87
CA ASN A 461 -0.12 16.40 -26.74
C ASN A 461 -0.28 16.91 -28.19
N PHE A 462 0.81 17.35 -28.76
CA PHE A 462 0.86 17.93 -30.10
C PHE A 462 1.80 17.12 -30.99
N SER A 463 1.25 16.58 -32.07
CA SER A 463 2.03 15.89 -33.11
C SER A 463 2.66 16.94 -34.04
N ILE A 464 3.97 17.19 -33.92
CA ILE A 464 4.71 18.11 -34.81
C ILE A 464 4.80 17.51 -36.23
N SER A 465 4.87 16.20 -36.31
CA SER A 465 4.82 15.40 -37.53
C SER A 465 4.24 14.03 -37.23
N ASP A 466 4.02 13.20 -38.20
CA ASP A 466 3.55 11.83 -38.01
C ASP A 466 4.46 10.98 -37.10
N ALA A 467 5.75 11.34 -37.03
CA ALA A 467 6.74 10.63 -36.24
C ALA A 467 7.08 11.31 -34.89
N LEU A 468 6.86 12.60 -34.75
CA LEU A 468 7.31 13.37 -33.56
C LEU A 468 6.13 14.02 -32.86
N SER A 469 5.91 13.65 -31.59
CA SER A 469 4.94 14.30 -30.70
C SER A 469 5.61 14.93 -29.50
N ILE A 470 5.11 16.09 -29.05
CA ILE A 470 5.49 16.80 -27.84
C ILE A 470 4.31 16.79 -26.88
N THR A 471 4.56 16.41 -25.62
CA THR A 471 3.61 16.52 -24.53
C THR A 471 4.08 17.59 -23.56
N LEU A 472 3.22 18.57 -23.27
CA LEU A 472 3.42 19.54 -22.20
C LEU A 472 2.28 19.41 -21.20
N ALA A 473 2.60 19.33 -19.93
CA ALA A 473 1.60 19.19 -18.88
C ALA A 473 2.00 19.97 -17.62
N GLY A 474 1.02 20.25 -16.79
CA GLY A 474 1.27 20.84 -15.49
C GLY A 474 0.05 20.81 -14.60
N ARG A 475 0.28 20.85 -13.31
CA ARG A 475 -0.76 20.89 -12.28
C ARG A 475 -0.39 21.89 -11.20
N TYR A 476 -1.31 22.73 -10.86
CA TYR A 476 -1.25 23.63 -9.71
C TYR A 476 -2.10 23.08 -8.59
N ASN A 477 -1.51 22.86 -7.42
CA ASN A 477 -2.17 22.38 -6.23
C ASN A 477 -2.16 23.46 -5.15
N TYR A 478 -3.29 23.62 -4.47
CA TYR A 478 -3.45 24.34 -3.21
C TYR A 478 -4.07 23.42 -2.19
N SER A 479 -3.34 23.08 -1.14
CA SER A 479 -3.78 22.20 -0.06
C SER A 479 -3.72 22.92 1.27
N ARG A 480 -4.69 22.62 2.13
CA ARG A 480 -4.78 23.14 3.50
C ARG A 480 -5.15 22.01 4.44
N ILE A 481 -4.32 21.85 5.48
CA ILE A 481 -4.55 20.89 6.57
C ILE A 481 -4.76 21.70 7.85
N ARG A 482 -5.79 21.39 8.59
CA ARG A 482 -6.04 21.92 9.93
C ARG A 482 -6.13 20.75 10.90
N ILE A 483 -5.42 20.85 12.01
CA ILE A 483 -5.30 19.84 13.06
C ILE A 483 -5.71 20.49 14.37
N ASP A 484 -6.70 19.92 15.05
CA ASP A 484 -7.14 20.31 16.40
C ASP A 484 -7.12 19.03 17.25
N GLY A 485 -6.61 19.06 18.50
CA GLY A 485 -6.58 17.85 19.34
C GLY A 485 -5.67 17.94 20.55
N THR A 486 -5.52 16.80 21.24
CA THR A 486 -4.66 16.64 22.43
C THR A 486 -3.89 15.33 22.35
N SER A 487 -2.68 15.33 22.95
CA SER A 487 -1.88 14.15 23.27
C SER A 487 -1.64 14.22 24.78
N GLY A 488 -2.12 13.24 25.55
CA GLY A 488 -2.23 13.40 27.01
C GLY A 488 -3.00 14.68 27.35
N ASP A 489 -2.46 15.46 28.28
CA ASP A 489 -2.97 16.76 28.69
C ASP A 489 -2.50 17.91 27.78
N SER A 490 -1.60 17.66 26.84
CA SER A 490 -1.01 18.67 25.96
C SER A 490 -1.79 18.81 24.64
N PRO A 491 -1.89 20.03 24.04
CA PRO A 491 -2.44 20.16 22.70
C PRO A 491 -1.49 19.55 21.66
N VAL A 492 -2.04 18.77 20.69
CA VAL A 492 -1.29 18.17 19.56
C VAL A 492 -0.49 19.22 18.75
N VAL A 493 -0.95 20.48 18.75
CA VAL A 493 -0.18 21.61 18.20
C VAL A 493 0.21 22.53 19.35
N PRO A 494 1.51 22.75 19.64
CA PRO A 494 1.97 23.54 20.75
C PRO A 494 1.41 24.97 20.77
N ALA A 495 1.28 25.53 21.97
CA ALA A 495 0.76 26.88 22.16
C ALA A 495 1.67 27.92 21.47
N GLY A 496 1.09 28.66 20.52
CA GLY A 496 1.81 29.68 19.73
C GLY A 496 2.13 29.25 18.31
N GLU A 497 1.93 27.99 17.95
CA GLU A 497 2.03 27.48 16.60
C GLU A 497 0.69 27.47 15.87
N SER A 498 0.75 27.32 14.55
CA SER A 498 -0.46 27.35 13.72
C SER A 498 -1.01 25.94 13.53
N ASN A 499 -2.22 25.69 14.02
CA ASN A 499 -2.97 24.45 13.73
C ASN A 499 -3.39 24.31 12.24
N THR A 500 -2.92 25.21 11.38
CA THR A 500 -3.29 25.25 9.96
C THR A 500 -2.06 25.38 9.09
N HIS A 501 -1.81 24.36 8.29
CA HIS A 501 -0.73 24.29 7.32
C HIS A 501 -1.28 24.48 5.92
N SER A 502 -0.56 25.22 5.07
CA SER A 502 -0.96 25.50 3.68
C SER A 502 0.19 25.23 2.73
N PHE A 503 -0.05 24.42 1.72
CA PHE A 503 0.92 23.99 0.75
C PHE A 503 0.50 24.42 -0.66
N ILE A 504 1.38 25.08 -1.39
CA ILE A 504 1.12 25.60 -2.74
C ILE A 504 2.24 25.19 -3.67
N ARG A 505 1.91 24.55 -4.79
CA ARG A 505 2.93 24.22 -5.79
C ARG A 505 2.35 24.03 -7.18
N PHE A 506 3.16 24.49 -8.17
CA PHE A 506 2.99 24.11 -9.58
C PHE A 506 4.01 23.03 -9.95
N ASN A 507 3.54 21.91 -10.47
CA ASN A 507 4.34 20.77 -10.91
C ASN A 507 4.28 20.68 -12.45
N PRO A 508 5.39 20.99 -13.17
CA PRO A 508 5.45 20.91 -14.62
C PRO A 508 5.84 19.51 -15.11
N SER A 509 5.49 19.21 -16.36
CA SER A 509 6.02 18.07 -17.10
C SER A 509 6.16 18.40 -18.58
N ALA A 510 7.21 17.89 -19.20
CA ALA A 510 7.46 18.01 -20.63
C ALA A 510 8.06 16.70 -21.17
N GLY A 511 7.63 16.27 -22.35
CA GLY A 511 8.15 15.06 -22.94
C GLY A 511 8.08 15.03 -24.46
N LEU A 512 8.82 14.12 -25.05
CA LEU A 512 8.91 13.88 -26.48
C LEU A 512 8.71 12.41 -26.74
N THR A 513 7.98 12.06 -27.80
CA THR A 513 7.95 10.72 -28.37
C THR A 513 8.34 10.78 -29.84
N TYR A 514 9.17 9.83 -30.27
CA TYR A 514 9.59 9.72 -31.66
C TYR A 514 9.36 8.30 -32.16
N GLU A 515 8.51 8.17 -33.17
CA GLU A 515 8.23 6.91 -33.87
C GLU A 515 9.22 6.72 -35.03
N PHE A 516 10.15 5.78 -34.90
CA PHE A 516 11.07 5.41 -35.99
C PHE A 516 10.32 4.72 -37.14
N ASN A 517 9.31 3.97 -36.76
CA ASN A 517 8.35 3.30 -37.63
C ASN A 517 7.16 2.83 -36.76
N PRO A 518 6.05 2.34 -37.33
CA PRO A 518 4.87 1.93 -36.55
C PRO A 518 5.11 0.84 -35.50
N LEU A 519 6.25 0.17 -35.52
CA LEU A 519 6.61 -0.91 -34.61
C LEU A 519 7.63 -0.50 -33.54
N VAL A 520 8.28 0.67 -33.65
CA VAL A 520 9.35 1.08 -32.73
C VAL A 520 9.26 2.57 -32.43
N SER A 521 9.16 2.91 -31.20
CA SER A 521 9.16 4.28 -30.70
C SER A 521 10.18 4.49 -29.57
N SER A 522 10.62 5.75 -29.39
CA SER A 522 11.41 6.20 -28.26
C SER A 522 10.70 7.35 -27.56
N TYR A 523 11.05 7.54 -26.29
CA TYR A 523 10.52 8.65 -25.50
C TYR A 523 11.62 9.25 -24.62
N PHE A 524 11.40 10.51 -24.26
CA PHE A 524 12.16 11.26 -23.26
C PHE A 524 11.22 12.17 -22.50
N SER A 525 11.34 12.23 -21.17
CA SER A 525 10.54 13.14 -20.35
C SER A 525 11.31 13.73 -19.18
N TYR A 526 10.87 14.92 -18.78
CA TYR A 526 11.14 15.54 -17.49
C TYR A 526 9.81 15.85 -16.81
N SER A 527 9.68 15.51 -15.54
CA SER A 527 8.47 15.77 -14.77
C SER A 527 8.79 16.08 -13.31
N GLU A 528 7.94 16.92 -12.71
CA GLU A 528 7.94 17.18 -11.27
C GLU A 528 6.61 16.76 -10.65
N SER A 529 6.67 16.24 -9.44
CA SER A 529 5.50 16.08 -8.57
C SER A 529 5.87 16.43 -7.13
N SER A 530 4.88 16.51 -6.27
CA SER A 530 5.10 16.87 -4.87
C SER A 530 4.22 16.04 -3.94
N ARG A 531 4.72 15.79 -2.75
CA ARG A 531 4.00 15.24 -1.61
C ARG A 531 3.99 16.27 -0.49
N MET A 532 2.83 16.66 -0.03
CA MET A 532 2.73 17.42 1.22
C MET A 532 2.90 16.45 2.40
N PRO A 533 3.39 16.91 3.55
CA PRO A 533 3.31 16.14 4.78
C PRO A 533 1.87 15.68 5.02
N THR A 534 1.71 14.46 5.49
CA THR A 534 0.38 13.93 5.84
C THR A 534 -0.09 14.51 7.18
N PRO A 535 -1.40 14.48 7.48
CA PRO A 535 -1.85 14.82 8.82
C PRO A 535 -1.18 13.98 9.92
N ALA A 536 -0.98 12.69 9.69
CA ALA A 536 -0.27 11.82 10.65
C ALA A 536 1.18 12.29 10.90
N GLU A 537 1.91 12.73 9.88
CA GLU A 537 3.25 13.29 10.03
C GLU A 537 3.24 14.66 10.72
N LEU A 538 2.21 15.46 10.55
CA LEU A 538 2.07 16.79 11.17
C LEU A 538 1.49 16.76 12.59
N THR A 539 0.88 15.68 13.03
CA THR A 539 0.41 15.53 14.41
C THR A 539 1.52 15.16 15.38
N CYS A 540 2.66 14.78 14.87
CA CYS A 540 3.77 14.24 15.60
C CYS A 540 5.02 15.11 15.42
N HIS A 541 5.09 16.30 16.05
CA HIS A 541 6.07 17.32 15.70
C HIS A 541 6.82 17.98 16.88
N ASP A 542 6.88 17.37 18.06
CA ASP A 542 7.69 17.89 19.19
C ASP A 542 8.64 16.79 19.71
N GLN A 543 9.94 16.99 19.58
CA GLN A 543 10.99 16.09 20.06
C GLN A 543 10.98 15.93 21.60
N THR A 544 10.32 16.86 22.29
CA THR A 544 10.19 16.87 23.76
C THR A 544 8.85 16.30 24.25
N ASN A 545 7.96 15.91 23.35
CA ASN A 545 6.65 15.36 23.70
C ASN A 545 6.20 14.36 22.62
N PRO A 546 6.72 13.12 22.68
CA PRO A 546 6.53 12.10 21.68
C PRO A 546 5.08 11.65 21.51
N CYS A 547 4.65 11.41 20.26
CA CYS A 547 3.33 10.87 19.97
C CYS A 547 3.28 9.35 20.14
N ALA A 548 2.37 8.88 20.95
CA ALA A 548 2.00 7.47 20.99
C ALA A 548 1.11 7.09 19.80
N LEU A 549 1.70 6.69 18.66
CA LEU A 549 0.97 6.05 17.57
C LEU A 549 1.40 4.58 17.46
N PRO A 550 0.51 3.63 17.16
CA PRO A 550 0.93 2.24 16.96
C PRO A 550 1.92 2.20 15.80
N ASN A 551 3.10 1.65 16.03
CA ASN A 551 4.29 1.65 15.18
C ASN A 551 5.09 2.97 15.20
N SER A 552 5.30 3.57 16.37
CA SER A 552 6.25 4.65 16.67
C SER A 552 6.10 5.91 15.82
N PHE A 553 5.53 6.96 16.41
CA PHE A 553 5.45 8.27 15.79
C PHE A 553 5.76 9.35 16.79
N LEU A 554 6.72 10.18 16.46
CA LEU A 554 7.12 11.31 17.24
C LEU A 554 7.38 12.57 16.42
N SER A 555 7.30 13.62 17.03
CA SER A 555 7.46 15.05 16.88
C SER A 555 8.51 15.59 15.88
N ASP A 556 8.12 16.63 15.12
CA ASP A 556 9.01 17.31 14.17
C ASP A 556 8.79 18.82 14.05
N PRO A 557 9.86 19.60 13.69
CA PRO A 557 9.68 20.95 13.19
C PRO A 557 8.78 20.95 11.94
N PRO A 558 8.15 22.10 11.55
CA PRO A 558 7.21 22.13 10.45
C PRO A 558 7.82 21.53 9.18
N LEU A 559 7.31 20.38 8.75
CA LEU A 559 7.83 19.62 7.62
C LEU A 559 7.64 20.37 6.30
N ASP A 560 8.67 20.41 5.50
CA ASP A 560 8.63 20.89 4.14
C ASP A 560 8.03 19.87 3.18
N MET A 561 7.46 20.36 2.10
CA MET A 561 6.88 19.53 1.03
C MET A 561 7.99 18.79 0.26
N VAL A 562 7.86 17.47 0.15
CA VAL A 562 8.74 16.66 -0.71
C VAL A 562 8.52 17.01 -2.18
N VAL A 563 9.60 17.24 -2.92
CA VAL A 563 9.58 17.53 -4.35
C VAL A 563 10.39 16.51 -5.14
N ALA A 564 9.71 15.66 -5.90
CA ALA A 564 10.34 14.72 -6.82
C ALA A 564 10.56 15.33 -8.20
N LYS A 565 11.78 15.18 -8.73
CA LYS A 565 12.16 15.56 -10.10
C LYS A 565 12.67 14.34 -10.83
N THR A 566 11.94 13.94 -11.88
CA THR A 566 12.22 12.72 -12.65
C THR A 566 12.65 13.07 -14.07
N VAL A 567 13.75 12.44 -14.50
CA VAL A 567 14.16 12.34 -15.90
C VAL A 567 14.04 10.89 -16.33
N GLU A 568 13.41 10.66 -17.47
CA GLU A 568 13.14 9.31 -17.95
C GLU A 568 13.33 9.25 -19.47
N MET A 569 13.91 8.14 -19.97
CA MET A 569 14.05 7.87 -21.38
C MET A 569 13.94 6.38 -21.67
N GLY A 570 13.47 6.05 -22.84
CA GLY A 570 13.40 4.64 -23.22
C GLY A 570 13.03 4.43 -24.67
N VAL A 571 13.06 3.16 -25.04
CA VAL A 571 12.62 2.64 -26.34
C VAL A 571 11.67 1.49 -26.11
N ARG A 572 10.68 1.41 -26.95
CA ARG A 572 9.67 0.32 -26.92
C ARG A 572 9.25 -0.05 -28.32
N GLY A 573 8.73 -1.24 -28.44
CA GLY A 573 8.26 -1.67 -29.74
C GLY A 573 7.72 -3.09 -29.78
N LEU A 574 7.32 -3.48 -30.97
CA LEU A 574 6.87 -4.82 -31.31
C LEU A 574 7.85 -5.43 -32.34
N TYR A 575 8.42 -6.58 -32.02
CA TYR A 575 9.21 -7.36 -32.96
C TYR A 575 8.57 -8.73 -33.15
N GLN A 576 8.04 -8.97 -34.35
CA GLN A 576 7.21 -10.15 -34.64
C GLN A 576 5.98 -10.19 -33.69
N HIS A 577 6.03 -11.02 -32.66
CA HIS A 577 4.97 -11.20 -31.65
C HIS A 577 5.42 -10.78 -30.25
N VAL A 578 6.64 -10.20 -30.10
CA VAL A 578 7.22 -9.82 -28.83
C VAL A 578 7.09 -8.31 -28.64
N ASN A 579 6.26 -7.90 -27.70
CA ASN A 579 6.25 -6.55 -27.16
C ASN A 579 7.48 -6.39 -26.26
N TRP A 580 8.26 -5.33 -26.45
CA TRP A 580 9.46 -5.08 -25.67
C TRP A 580 9.56 -3.61 -25.24
N HIS A 581 10.15 -3.40 -24.08
CA HIS A 581 10.43 -2.09 -23.53
C HIS A 581 11.79 -2.12 -22.82
N LEU A 582 12.59 -1.08 -23.05
CA LEU A 582 13.81 -0.77 -22.29
C LEU A 582 13.77 0.68 -21.85
N GLY A 583 13.81 0.92 -20.55
CA GLY A 583 13.74 2.24 -19.94
C GLY A 583 14.88 2.52 -18.98
N LEU A 584 15.26 3.78 -18.88
CA LEU A 584 16.17 4.34 -17.90
C LEU A 584 15.47 5.50 -17.21
N PHE A 585 15.60 5.58 -15.89
CA PHE A 585 15.01 6.67 -15.11
C PHE A 585 15.94 7.14 -14.00
N GLN A 586 15.76 8.37 -13.58
CA GLN A 586 16.32 8.93 -12.35
C GLN A 586 15.32 9.90 -11.74
N THR A 587 14.98 9.66 -10.48
CA THR A 587 14.19 10.57 -9.63
C THR A 587 15.06 11.07 -8.49
N ILE A 588 15.04 12.38 -8.24
CA ILE A 588 15.65 13.02 -7.08
C ILE A 588 14.52 13.66 -6.28
N ASN A 589 14.32 13.19 -5.06
CA ASN A 589 13.48 13.86 -4.08
C ASN A 589 14.31 14.95 -3.40
N HIS A 590 13.73 16.11 -3.22
CA HIS A 590 14.22 17.19 -2.38
C HIS A 590 13.33 17.26 -1.14
N ASP A 591 13.94 17.53 -0.01
CA ASP A 591 13.27 17.62 1.29
C ASP A 591 12.46 16.35 1.58
N ASP A 592 13.09 15.17 1.30
CA ASP A 592 12.45 13.88 1.49
C ASP A 592 12.15 13.65 2.98
N ILE A 593 10.96 13.18 3.30
CA ILE A 593 10.53 12.92 4.66
C ILE A 593 10.83 11.46 4.96
N TYR A 594 11.55 11.24 6.06
CA TYR A 594 11.92 9.91 6.52
C TYR A 594 11.63 9.76 8.00
N PHE A 595 11.31 8.57 8.44
CA PHE A 595 11.14 8.25 9.85
C PHE A 595 12.52 7.95 10.46
N LEU A 596 12.88 8.66 11.51
CA LEU A 596 14.12 8.50 12.25
C LEU A 596 13.80 7.92 13.63
N PRO A 597 14.39 6.79 14.03
CA PRO A 597 14.24 6.28 15.39
C PRO A 597 14.90 7.21 16.42
N THR A 598 14.44 7.17 17.67
CA THR A 598 15.04 7.86 18.82
C THR A 598 15.15 6.87 19.98
N GLU A 599 15.96 7.24 20.98
CA GLU A 599 16.14 6.51 22.23
C GLU A 599 15.05 6.83 23.27
N GLU A 600 14.44 8.02 23.17
CA GLU A 600 13.45 8.52 24.12
C GLU A 600 12.05 8.48 23.50
N GLY A 601 11.05 7.97 24.23
CA GLY A 601 9.65 8.02 23.86
C GLY A 601 8.89 6.71 24.06
N PRO A 602 7.55 6.73 24.02
CA PRO A 602 6.72 5.58 24.38
C PRO A 602 6.78 4.44 23.33
N GLY A 603 6.94 3.21 23.80
CA GLY A 603 6.87 1.96 23.04
C GLY A 603 8.20 1.52 22.44
N LEU A 604 8.28 0.24 22.03
CA LEU A 604 9.48 -0.51 21.61
C LEU A 604 10.26 0.04 20.40
N SER A 605 9.85 1.10 19.76
CA SER A 605 10.55 1.71 18.63
C SER A 605 10.11 3.16 18.44
N PRO A 606 10.40 4.06 19.37
CA PRO A 606 10.09 5.47 19.25
C PRO A 606 10.83 6.11 18.07
N GLY A 607 10.26 7.14 17.47
CA GLY A 607 10.89 7.84 16.38
C GLY A 607 10.09 9.06 15.90
N TYR A 608 10.61 9.79 14.94
CA TYR A 608 10.02 11.02 14.44
C TYR A 608 10.22 11.18 12.92
N PHE A 609 9.39 12.01 12.29
CA PHE A 609 9.56 12.34 10.88
C PHE A 609 10.42 13.58 10.69
N ALA A 610 11.42 13.49 9.81
CA ALA A 610 12.29 14.60 9.46
C ALA A 610 12.45 14.75 7.95
N ASN A 611 12.67 16.01 7.50
CA ASN A 611 13.18 16.27 6.17
C ASN A 611 14.69 15.99 6.14
N ILE A 612 15.09 14.80 5.67
CA ILE A 612 16.50 14.37 5.60
C ILE A 612 17.25 14.95 4.40
N GLY A 613 16.67 15.91 3.68
CA GLY A 613 17.25 16.54 2.51
C GLY A 613 16.97 15.77 1.23
N LYS A 614 17.98 15.21 0.56
CA LYS A 614 17.77 14.60 -0.76
C LYS A 614 17.92 13.10 -0.73
N THR A 615 17.03 12.42 -1.49
CA THR A 615 17.23 11.02 -1.87
C THR A 615 17.22 10.88 -3.39
N ARG A 616 17.85 9.83 -3.91
CA ARG A 616 17.89 9.53 -5.34
C ARG A 616 17.51 8.09 -5.59
N ARG A 617 16.62 7.89 -6.55
CA ARG A 617 16.27 6.58 -7.11
C ARG A 617 16.59 6.59 -8.60
N ARG A 618 17.41 5.62 -9.08
CA ARG A 618 17.72 5.47 -10.50
C ARG A 618 17.71 4.01 -10.89
N GLY A 619 17.33 3.73 -12.13
CA GLY A 619 17.23 2.34 -12.54
C GLY A 619 17.16 2.11 -14.04
N LEU A 620 17.24 0.82 -14.37
CA LEU A 620 17.02 0.27 -15.69
C LEU A 620 15.86 -0.72 -15.62
N GLU A 621 14.95 -0.66 -16.56
CA GLU A 621 13.81 -1.57 -16.69
C GLU A 621 13.80 -2.22 -18.07
N LEU A 622 13.71 -3.55 -18.09
CA LEU A 622 13.51 -4.36 -19.29
C LEU A 622 12.20 -5.14 -19.14
N SER A 623 11.34 -5.05 -20.13
CA SER A 623 10.12 -5.86 -20.22
C SER A 623 9.99 -6.49 -21.59
N LEU A 624 9.71 -7.78 -21.62
CA LEU A 624 9.44 -8.57 -22.81
C LEU A 624 8.14 -9.34 -22.57
N ALA A 625 7.20 -9.31 -23.50
CA ALA A 625 5.98 -10.09 -23.42
C ALA A 625 5.53 -10.53 -24.81
N ALA A 626 5.02 -11.73 -24.90
CA ALA A 626 4.46 -12.23 -26.14
C ALA A 626 3.23 -13.11 -25.89
N ASP A 627 2.29 -13.00 -26.83
CA ASP A 627 1.22 -13.95 -27.03
C ASP A 627 1.39 -14.54 -28.43
N TYR A 628 1.75 -15.83 -28.50
CA TYR A 628 2.03 -16.50 -29.77
C TYR A 628 1.52 -17.93 -29.79
N GLN A 629 0.55 -18.21 -30.63
CA GLN A 629 -0.12 -19.50 -30.78
C GLN A 629 -0.75 -19.97 -29.45
N GLN A 630 -0.14 -20.98 -28.82
CA GLN A 630 -0.62 -21.58 -27.55
C GLN A 630 0.16 -21.09 -26.34
N TRP A 631 1.07 -20.14 -26.53
CA TRP A 631 1.96 -19.64 -25.46
C TRP A 631 1.76 -18.17 -25.23
N ARG A 632 1.56 -17.79 -23.98
CA ARG A 632 1.70 -16.44 -23.44
C ARG A 632 2.87 -16.46 -22.49
N TRP A 633 3.78 -15.52 -22.59
CA TRP A 633 4.91 -15.44 -21.68
C TRP A 633 5.35 -13.98 -21.47
N PHE A 634 6.00 -13.75 -20.32
CA PHE A 634 6.61 -12.47 -20.02
C PHE A 634 7.95 -12.64 -19.31
N ILE A 635 8.83 -11.63 -19.44
CA ILE A 635 10.07 -11.47 -18.70
C ILE A 635 10.19 -10.00 -18.32
N ASN A 636 10.32 -9.73 -17.03
CA ASN A 636 10.60 -8.40 -16.50
C ASN A 636 11.87 -8.45 -15.69
N TYR A 637 12.77 -7.50 -15.92
CA TYR A 637 13.97 -7.31 -15.13
C TYR A 637 14.09 -5.83 -14.77
N SER A 638 14.42 -5.55 -13.52
CA SER A 638 14.74 -4.21 -13.05
C SER A 638 16.03 -4.21 -12.23
N TRP A 639 16.84 -3.21 -12.49
CA TRP A 639 17.92 -2.78 -11.62
C TRP A 639 17.55 -1.43 -11.03
N LEU A 640 17.62 -1.32 -9.70
CA LEU A 640 17.24 -0.13 -8.96
C LEU A 640 18.34 0.23 -7.96
N GLN A 641 18.75 1.48 -7.92
CA GLN A 641 19.60 2.03 -6.88
C GLN A 641 18.86 3.19 -6.20
N ALA A 642 18.47 3.00 -4.94
CA ALA A 642 17.85 3.99 -4.08
C ALA A 642 18.87 4.40 -3.00
N GLN A 643 19.19 5.70 -2.88
CA GLN A 643 20.29 6.18 -2.04
C GLN A 643 19.94 7.50 -1.36
N PHE A 644 20.43 7.67 -0.13
CA PHE A 644 20.57 8.96 0.53
C PHE A 644 21.58 9.85 -0.18
N ARG A 645 21.39 11.16 -0.14
CA ARG A 645 22.25 12.15 -0.82
C ARG A 645 22.72 13.27 0.08
N ASN A 646 22.40 13.20 1.35
CA ASN A 646 22.88 14.06 2.42
C ASN A 646 23.41 13.16 3.54
N ASP A 647 24.30 13.68 4.37
CA ASP A 647 24.72 13.03 5.60
C ASP A 647 23.75 13.45 6.72
N PHE A 648 23.38 12.52 7.58
CA PHE A 648 22.57 12.71 8.79
C PHE A 648 22.88 11.60 9.80
N THR A 649 22.44 11.75 11.04
CA THR A 649 22.62 10.77 12.10
C THR A 649 21.27 10.10 12.40
N VAL A 650 21.31 8.83 12.78
CA VAL A 650 20.16 8.03 13.22
C VAL A 650 20.50 7.33 14.52
N SER A 651 19.56 7.18 15.44
CA SER A 651 19.68 6.22 16.52
C SER A 651 19.80 4.81 15.96
N ALA A 652 20.63 3.99 16.54
CA ALA A 652 21.02 2.69 16.02
C ALA A 652 21.34 1.67 17.14
N GLU A 653 20.78 1.83 18.34
CA GLU A 653 21.01 0.98 19.51
C GLU A 653 20.91 -0.50 19.20
N ASN A 654 19.88 -0.89 18.46
CA ASN A 654 19.64 -2.27 18.05
C ASN A 654 20.43 -2.69 16.79
N ASN A 655 21.27 -1.79 16.23
CA ASN A 655 22.07 -2.14 15.07
C ASN A 655 23.36 -2.87 15.48
N PRO A 656 23.65 -4.09 15.00
CA PRO A 656 24.82 -4.84 15.37
C PRO A 656 26.16 -4.11 15.16
N ALA A 657 26.24 -3.17 14.21
CA ALA A 657 27.43 -2.36 14.00
C ALA A 657 27.61 -1.32 15.10
N ALA A 658 26.55 -0.65 15.53
CA ALA A 658 26.56 0.31 16.63
C ALA A 658 26.87 -0.39 17.96
N ILE A 659 26.18 -1.50 18.28
CA ILE A 659 26.46 -2.35 19.47
C ILE A 659 27.93 -2.76 19.50
N SER A 660 28.49 -3.22 18.38
CA SER A 660 29.88 -3.64 18.29
C SER A 660 30.87 -2.47 18.47
N ALA A 661 30.49 -1.26 18.10
CA ALA A 661 31.27 -0.05 18.26
C ALA A 661 31.12 0.61 19.65
N GLY A 662 30.09 0.24 20.42
CA GLY A 662 29.70 0.83 21.71
C GLY A 662 29.24 2.28 21.55
N VAL A 663 28.39 2.51 20.53
CA VAL A 663 27.77 3.80 20.21
C VAL A 663 26.26 3.60 19.97
N ASP A 664 25.49 4.58 20.31
CA ASP A 664 24.02 4.55 20.20
C ASP A 664 23.52 5.14 18.88
N GLU A 665 24.39 5.90 18.19
CA GLU A 665 24.07 6.55 16.92
C GLU A 665 25.04 6.12 15.79
N LEU A 666 24.53 6.03 14.57
CA LEU A 666 25.30 5.86 13.34
C LEU A 666 25.14 7.04 12.39
N THR A 667 26.21 7.38 11.68
CA THR A 667 26.16 8.42 10.63
C THR A 667 25.85 7.79 9.29
N VAL A 668 24.72 8.16 8.71
CA VAL A 668 24.33 7.83 7.33
C VAL A 668 25.07 8.77 6.39
N HIS A 669 25.79 8.21 5.41
CA HIS A 669 26.56 8.98 4.44
C HIS A 669 25.85 9.11 3.08
N SER A 670 26.13 10.22 2.39
CA SER A 670 25.66 10.39 1.02
C SER A 670 26.20 9.30 0.09
N GLY A 671 25.32 8.42 -0.34
CA GLY A 671 25.64 7.24 -1.16
C GLY A 671 25.12 5.93 -0.57
N ASP A 672 24.79 5.92 0.71
CA ASP A 672 24.22 4.76 1.37
C ASP A 672 22.84 4.44 0.80
N ASN A 673 22.52 3.15 0.75
CA ASN A 673 21.28 2.69 0.14
C ASN A 673 20.15 2.79 1.15
N ILE A 674 18.98 3.17 0.66
CA ILE A 674 17.75 3.16 1.45
C ILE A 674 17.39 1.71 1.74
N PRO A 675 17.15 1.34 3.02
CA PRO A 675 16.78 -0.02 3.43
C PRO A 675 15.51 -0.56 2.79
N SER A 676 15.33 -1.88 2.90
CA SER A 676 14.13 -2.61 2.46
C SER A 676 13.83 -2.51 0.96
N ILE A 677 14.84 -2.21 0.12
CA ILE A 677 14.72 -2.08 -1.33
C ILE A 677 15.73 -2.99 -2.03
N PRO A 678 15.30 -4.07 -2.71
CA PRO A 678 16.19 -4.95 -3.46
C PRO A 678 16.72 -4.24 -4.71
N GLN A 679 18.03 -4.37 -4.98
CA GLN A 679 18.67 -3.74 -6.16
C GLN A 679 18.32 -4.44 -7.48
N HIS A 680 18.10 -5.74 -7.46
CA HIS A 680 17.76 -6.53 -8.63
C HIS A 680 16.47 -7.30 -8.40
N THR A 681 15.53 -7.12 -9.31
CA THR A 681 14.29 -7.90 -9.35
C THR A 681 14.12 -8.50 -10.74
N ALA A 682 13.86 -9.80 -10.82
CA ALA A 682 13.57 -10.48 -12.07
C ALA A 682 12.29 -11.29 -11.91
N LYS A 683 11.41 -11.22 -12.91
CA LYS A 683 10.16 -11.96 -12.97
C LYS A 683 10.00 -12.57 -14.34
N LEU A 684 9.56 -13.79 -14.38
CA LEU A 684 9.24 -14.47 -15.62
C LEU A 684 8.03 -15.37 -15.43
N GLY A 685 7.23 -15.52 -16.45
CA GLY A 685 6.11 -16.45 -16.44
C GLY A 685 5.73 -16.91 -17.83
N ALA A 686 5.07 -18.04 -17.89
CA ALA A 686 4.52 -18.56 -19.12
C ALA A 686 3.24 -19.37 -18.86
N ASP A 687 2.27 -19.16 -19.74
CA ASP A 687 1.03 -19.94 -19.84
C ASP A 687 1.02 -20.71 -21.14
N TRP A 688 0.73 -21.99 -21.06
CA TRP A 688 0.57 -22.87 -22.20
C TRP A 688 -0.85 -23.38 -22.29
N SER A 689 -1.56 -22.97 -23.33
CA SER A 689 -2.86 -23.54 -23.70
C SER A 689 -2.63 -24.86 -24.43
N VAL A 690 -2.51 -25.98 -23.68
CA VAL A 690 -2.27 -27.33 -24.22
C VAL A 690 -3.31 -27.69 -25.29
N ASN A 691 -4.55 -27.32 -25.03
CA ASN A 691 -5.71 -27.40 -25.91
C ASN A 691 -6.84 -26.51 -25.37
N ASP A 692 -8.01 -26.47 -26.02
CA ASP A 692 -9.17 -25.67 -25.63
C ASP A 692 -9.70 -25.95 -24.20
N LYS A 693 -9.24 -27.02 -23.57
CA LYS A 693 -9.70 -27.44 -22.23
C LYS A 693 -8.66 -27.30 -21.14
N ILE A 694 -7.37 -27.38 -21.48
CA ILE A 694 -6.30 -27.45 -20.48
C ILE A 694 -5.33 -26.29 -20.70
N SER A 695 -5.12 -25.49 -19.67
CA SER A 695 -4.06 -24.51 -19.58
C SER A 695 -3.17 -24.82 -18.38
N LEU A 696 -1.86 -24.72 -18.60
CA LEU A 696 -0.84 -24.89 -17.57
C LEU A 696 0.02 -23.64 -17.56
N GLY A 697 0.37 -23.16 -16.38
CA GLY A 697 1.21 -21.98 -16.28
C GLY A 697 2.17 -22.05 -15.11
N PHE A 698 3.17 -21.19 -15.16
CA PHE A 698 4.08 -20.95 -14.06
C PHE A 698 4.51 -19.48 -14.04
N ASP A 699 4.85 -18.99 -12.87
CA ASP A 699 5.56 -17.75 -12.65
C ASP A 699 6.75 -17.96 -11.72
N ALA A 700 7.79 -17.18 -11.90
CA ALA A 700 8.96 -17.17 -11.04
C ALA A 700 9.42 -15.75 -10.77
N THR A 701 9.77 -15.48 -9.51
CA THR A 701 10.25 -14.18 -9.04
C THR A 701 11.58 -14.35 -8.34
N TYR A 702 12.53 -13.46 -8.62
CA TYR A 702 13.80 -13.33 -7.92
C TYR A 702 13.96 -11.90 -7.39
N ASN A 703 14.34 -11.77 -6.12
CA ASN A 703 14.73 -10.53 -5.47
C ASN A 703 16.13 -10.66 -4.87
N SER A 704 17.01 -9.67 -5.11
CA SER A 704 18.33 -9.63 -4.46
C SER A 704 18.21 -9.33 -2.98
N SER A 705 19.31 -9.47 -2.25
CA SER A 705 19.40 -9.02 -0.86
C SER A 705 19.10 -7.53 -0.71
N GLN A 706 18.65 -7.14 0.50
CA GLN A 706 18.33 -5.77 0.88
C GLN A 706 18.78 -5.49 2.31
N TYR A 707 19.05 -4.22 2.64
CA TYR A 707 19.42 -3.83 4.00
C TYR A 707 18.22 -3.91 4.95
N PHE A 708 18.46 -4.17 6.22
CA PHE A 708 17.44 -4.11 7.27
C PHE A 708 16.97 -2.67 7.48
N ARG A 709 15.72 -2.47 7.87
CA ARG A 709 15.29 -1.23 8.48
C ARG A 709 16.04 -1.07 9.82
N GLY A 710 16.59 0.12 10.09
CA GLY A 710 17.54 0.33 11.20
C GLY A 710 19.01 0.16 10.79
N ASP A 711 19.32 -0.10 9.49
CA ASP A 711 20.67 -0.07 8.92
C ASP A 711 20.76 0.92 7.78
N GLU A 712 20.38 2.16 8.03
CA GLU A 712 20.44 3.27 7.08
C GLU A 712 21.88 3.61 6.72
N ALA A 713 22.85 3.34 7.62
CA ALA A 713 24.28 3.50 7.39
C ALA A 713 24.90 2.37 6.54
N ASN A 714 24.17 1.26 6.29
CA ASN A 714 24.64 0.12 5.51
C ASN A 714 25.88 -0.60 6.08
N GLU A 715 26.03 -0.59 7.40
CA GLU A 715 27.21 -1.15 8.07
C GLU A 715 27.01 -2.59 8.57
N SER A 716 25.78 -3.11 8.49
CA SER A 716 25.42 -4.43 8.97
C SER A 716 25.07 -5.43 7.84
N SER A 717 24.70 -6.64 8.22
CA SER A 717 24.32 -7.69 7.27
C SER A 717 23.00 -7.37 6.56
N GLN A 718 22.75 -8.03 5.42
CA GLN A 718 21.54 -7.86 4.62
C GLN A 718 20.59 -9.03 4.81
N VAL A 719 19.28 -8.78 4.66
CA VAL A 719 18.26 -9.80 4.42
C VAL A 719 18.61 -10.56 3.14
N GLY A 720 18.54 -11.90 3.17
CA GLY A 720 19.00 -12.75 2.09
C GLY A 720 18.20 -12.60 0.79
N SER A 721 18.87 -12.85 -0.34
CA SER A 721 18.18 -12.95 -1.64
C SER A 721 17.34 -14.21 -1.74
N TYR A 722 16.19 -14.13 -2.44
CA TYR A 722 15.33 -15.29 -2.65
C TYR A 722 14.79 -15.39 -4.07
N GLY A 723 14.37 -16.60 -4.42
CA GLY A 723 13.67 -16.87 -5.68
C GLY A 723 12.57 -17.89 -5.44
N LEU A 724 11.39 -17.62 -5.97
CA LEU A 724 10.18 -18.43 -5.82
C LEU A 724 9.71 -18.90 -7.19
N VAL A 725 9.10 -20.07 -7.22
CA VAL A 725 8.44 -20.63 -8.42
C VAL A 725 7.04 -21.05 -8.01
N ASN A 726 6.06 -20.59 -8.74
CA ASN A 726 4.65 -20.93 -8.58
C ASN A 726 4.15 -21.63 -9.84
N VAL A 727 3.17 -22.50 -9.71
CA VAL A 727 2.54 -23.18 -10.85
C VAL A 727 1.03 -23.15 -10.71
N HIS A 728 0.34 -23.06 -11.84
CA HIS A 728 -1.12 -23.10 -11.87
C HIS A 728 -1.61 -23.94 -13.07
N ALA A 729 -2.81 -24.44 -12.94
CA ALA A 729 -3.45 -25.26 -13.96
C ALA A 729 -4.96 -24.97 -14.01
N ARG A 730 -5.55 -25.00 -15.20
CA ARG A 730 -6.98 -24.87 -15.41
C ARG A 730 -7.48 -25.96 -16.34
N TYR A 731 -8.66 -26.48 -16.02
CA TYR A 731 -9.33 -27.50 -16.81
C TYR A 731 -10.80 -27.13 -17.04
N ASN A 732 -11.11 -26.78 -18.27
CA ASN A 732 -12.48 -26.54 -18.73
C ASN A 732 -13.17 -27.87 -18.99
N ILE A 733 -13.97 -28.36 -18.04
CA ILE A 733 -14.78 -29.58 -18.21
C ILE A 733 -15.73 -29.37 -19.40
N ASN A 734 -16.37 -28.21 -19.43
CA ASN A 734 -17.20 -27.71 -20.53
C ASN A 734 -17.23 -26.16 -20.47
N LYS A 735 -18.05 -25.49 -21.29
CA LYS A 735 -18.15 -24.03 -21.34
C LYS A 735 -18.69 -23.38 -20.05
N ALA A 736 -19.36 -24.16 -19.21
CA ALA A 736 -19.98 -23.67 -17.97
C ALA A 736 -19.20 -24.03 -16.71
N ILE A 737 -18.24 -24.94 -16.77
CA ILE A 737 -17.54 -25.46 -15.59
C ILE A 737 -16.02 -25.49 -15.87
N GLU A 738 -15.30 -24.73 -15.10
CA GLU A 738 -13.83 -24.73 -15.02
C GLU A 738 -13.40 -25.22 -13.63
N VAL A 739 -12.37 -26.04 -13.58
CA VAL A 739 -11.63 -26.41 -12.36
C VAL A 739 -10.24 -25.82 -12.46
N PHE A 740 -9.76 -25.21 -11.40
CA PHE A 740 -8.43 -24.62 -11.35
C PHE A 740 -7.67 -25.06 -10.10
N ALA A 741 -6.36 -25.10 -10.21
CA ALA A 741 -5.45 -25.40 -9.11
C ALA A 741 -4.21 -24.52 -9.19
N ARG A 742 -3.66 -24.19 -8.03
CA ARG A 742 -2.43 -23.41 -7.89
C ARG A 742 -1.56 -23.99 -6.78
N ILE A 743 -0.26 -23.92 -6.94
CA ILE A 743 0.74 -24.21 -5.93
C ILE A 743 1.72 -23.03 -5.91
N ASP A 744 1.81 -22.36 -4.76
CA ASP A 744 2.80 -21.32 -4.49
C ASP A 744 4.02 -21.91 -3.78
N ASN A 745 5.18 -21.27 -3.99
CA ASN A 745 6.46 -21.73 -3.47
C ASN A 745 6.68 -23.22 -3.71
N LEU A 746 6.60 -23.65 -4.98
CA LEU A 746 6.66 -25.06 -5.40
C LEU A 746 7.87 -25.79 -4.82
N LEU A 747 9.01 -25.09 -4.69
CA LEU A 747 10.28 -25.66 -4.22
C LEU A 747 10.39 -25.69 -2.70
N ASP A 748 9.37 -25.21 -1.96
CA ASP A 748 9.32 -25.15 -0.50
C ASP A 748 10.53 -24.42 0.10
N ARG A 749 10.87 -23.30 -0.51
CA ARG A 749 12.03 -22.51 -0.08
C ARG A 749 11.66 -21.71 1.18
N GLU A 750 12.49 -21.76 2.19
CA GLU A 750 12.48 -20.80 3.29
C GLU A 750 13.11 -19.49 2.79
N TYR A 751 12.44 -18.36 3.10
CA TYR A 751 12.86 -17.05 2.66
C TYR A 751 12.26 -15.96 3.55
N GLU A 752 12.86 -14.78 3.52
CA GLU A 752 12.45 -13.59 4.23
C GLU A 752 12.23 -12.45 3.22
N THR A 753 11.11 -11.72 3.38
CA THR A 753 10.76 -10.61 2.48
C THR A 753 11.08 -9.24 3.08
N PHE A 754 11.30 -9.19 4.39
CA PHE A 754 11.55 -7.98 5.16
C PHE A 754 12.46 -8.29 6.34
N GLY A 755 13.15 -7.28 6.87
CA GLY A 755 13.92 -7.38 8.10
C GLY A 755 14.07 -6.02 8.75
N LEU A 756 14.06 -6.01 10.08
CA LEU A 756 14.33 -4.84 10.92
C LEU A 756 15.22 -5.26 12.11
N TYR A 757 15.83 -4.29 12.78
CA TYR A 757 16.46 -4.49 14.08
C TYR A 757 15.49 -4.08 15.18
N GLY A 758 15.48 -4.81 16.27
CA GLY A 758 14.63 -4.62 17.44
C GLY A 758 15.14 -5.40 18.65
N GLU A 759 14.46 -5.27 19.76
CA GLU A 759 14.75 -5.95 21.01
C GLU A 759 13.80 -7.13 21.22
N ALA A 760 14.37 -8.26 21.67
CA ALA A 760 13.60 -9.47 21.87
C ALA A 760 13.45 -9.84 23.36
N ASP A 761 14.32 -9.37 24.20
CA ASP A 761 14.45 -9.70 25.62
C ASP A 761 13.32 -9.16 26.51
N GLU A 762 12.57 -8.17 26.05
CA GLU A 762 11.40 -7.63 26.74
C GLU A 762 10.17 -8.56 26.76
N ALA A 763 10.20 -9.68 26.02
CA ALA A 763 9.11 -10.64 26.02
C ALA A 763 9.43 -11.87 26.84
N PRO A 764 8.46 -12.49 27.57
CA PRO A 764 8.67 -13.65 28.43
C PRO A 764 9.36 -14.80 27.70
N GLY A 765 10.48 -15.25 28.29
CA GLY A 765 11.27 -16.36 27.77
C GLY A 765 12.29 -15.98 26.68
N PHE A 766 12.50 -14.71 26.41
CA PHE A 766 13.47 -14.22 25.43
C PHE A 766 14.67 -13.48 26.02
N SER A 767 14.75 -13.30 27.31
CA SER A 767 15.88 -12.65 28.01
C SER A 767 17.28 -13.21 27.70
N SER A 768 17.38 -14.33 26.99
CA SER A 768 18.63 -14.91 26.47
C SER A 768 18.86 -14.72 24.97
N PHE A 769 18.01 -13.97 24.27
CA PHE A 769 18.15 -13.71 22.85
C PHE A 769 19.02 -12.47 22.63
N ASP A 770 20.21 -12.69 22.10
CA ASP A 770 21.21 -11.63 21.84
C ASP A 770 21.18 -11.09 20.42
N ASP A 771 20.33 -11.65 19.54
CA ASP A 771 20.32 -11.32 18.09
C ASP A 771 19.17 -10.33 17.79
N SER A 772 19.52 -9.07 17.60
CA SER A 772 18.55 -7.99 17.33
C SER A 772 17.82 -8.10 15.97
N ARG A 773 18.06 -9.14 15.16
CA ARG A 773 17.47 -9.31 13.84
C ARG A 773 16.06 -9.88 13.92
N PHE A 774 15.10 -9.14 13.43
CA PHE A 774 13.72 -9.56 13.20
C PHE A 774 13.44 -9.72 11.72
N TYR A 775 12.63 -10.71 11.34
CA TYR A 775 12.33 -11.02 9.96
C TYR A 775 10.83 -11.16 9.69
N GLY A 776 10.40 -10.61 8.54
CA GLY A 776 9.15 -10.96 7.89
C GLY A 776 9.31 -12.26 7.11
N ALA A 777 9.00 -13.39 7.76
CA ALA A 777 9.17 -14.71 7.18
C ALA A 777 8.17 -14.97 6.06
N GLY A 778 8.64 -15.53 4.94
CA GLY A 778 7.80 -15.87 3.79
C GLY A 778 7.06 -17.20 3.99
N ALA A 779 5.85 -17.29 3.39
CA ALA A 779 4.99 -18.46 3.51
C ALA A 779 5.62 -19.73 2.90
N PRO A 780 5.45 -20.92 3.52
CA PRO A 780 5.90 -22.19 2.99
C PRO A 780 5.11 -22.59 1.73
N ARG A 781 5.45 -23.73 1.12
CA ARG A 781 4.68 -24.26 -0.01
C ARG A 781 3.21 -24.44 0.36
N SER A 782 2.36 -23.85 -0.49
CA SER A 782 0.92 -23.87 -0.29
C SER A 782 0.17 -24.16 -1.60
N GLY A 783 -1.06 -24.63 -1.50
CA GLY A 783 -1.84 -24.97 -2.68
C GLY A 783 -3.34 -24.82 -2.47
N TRP A 784 -4.01 -24.45 -3.57
CA TRP A 784 -5.47 -24.27 -3.63
C TRP A 784 -6.08 -25.00 -4.82
N LEU A 785 -7.33 -25.39 -4.63
CA LEU A 785 -8.17 -26.01 -5.66
C LEU A 785 -9.54 -25.31 -5.68
N GLY A 786 -10.04 -24.98 -6.86
CA GLY A 786 -11.30 -24.30 -6.99
C GLY A 786 -12.10 -24.70 -8.22
N VAL A 787 -13.35 -24.25 -8.22
CA VAL A 787 -14.31 -24.42 -9.30
C VAL A 787 -14.93 -23.08 -9.64
N LYS A 788 -14.96 -22.74 -10.95
CA LYS A 788 -15.69 -21.60 -11.50
C LYS A 788 -16.84 -22.10 -12.36
N LEU A 789 -18.01 -21.53 -12.12
CA LEU A 789 -19.25 -21.76 -12.89
C LEU A 789 -19.54 -20.51 -13.72
N VAL A 790 -19.88 -20.68 -15.00
CA VAL A 790 -20.27 -19.60 -15.91
C VAL A 790 -21.64 -19.95 -16.50
N PHE A 791 -22.62 -19.03 -16.48
CA PHE A 791 -23.99 -19.26 -16.93
C PHE A 791 -24.54 -18.13 -17.78
#